data_db51531c7eae7c62a8ecdc262eabd656
#
_entry.id   db51531c7eae7c62a8ecdc262eabd656
#
_cell.length_a   1.000
_cell.length_b   1.000
_cell.length_c   1.000
_cell.angle_alpha   90.00
_cell.angle_beta   90.00
_cell.angle_gamma   90.00
#
_symmetry.space_group_name_H-M   'P 1'
#
loop_
_entity.id
_entity.type
_entity.pdbx_description
1 polymer ?
#
loop_
_entity_poly.entity_id
_entity_poly.type
_entity_poly.pdbx_seq_one_letter_code
_entity_poly.pdbx_strand_id
1 'polypeptide(L)'
;MLPSMAATVRQPSALAARAPPFASARDRRRLSQRSATTSGAASPATPRVGRAGSVAGSQPARAVLDPRDRRGYAPARLSSRPLRAVREPASATPVEPSEPAGDASAKHEGQARGEDFELQRAELARLRPLRDAMLRAGSDLASKEKVIASDPRVAAFLDARGPVARVLPNMGSEEAYLVKCVVAIGQEAVLDSRASDDPIHVSNALRALCATLKHVEAFYDMLGGLVGYQFAALELIHEAFGGPPAATSRDLGADAKSALAGSQTQTVSETTPVTVDMHVPPGPDLREGGGEYARLAASWGLRELPKMAEVYPLGGAGDRLGLEDPKTGESLPAALLNYNGRTLIEGLLRDLTAREWLYYKTFGEHVKTPVAIMTSAAKGNHARISSLIREKDFFGRGESGFRLFEQPLVPVVTVRGGAWVVSEEKEMSVALKPGGHGAIWKLMHDQGVFTWLGAKKRVGATVRQITNPMAGTDTTIFALSGVGARENKAMGFASCERHLGAAEGVNVLVERGPDAAGRYAYGVSNVEYTVLQRHGISDEPVAPGSSEARFPANTNVLYIGLEKIQKALESSPRGAFPGMLVNLSKPVTKDGVKGGRLETSMQNIADALEGFSKPGERLPPSRWGELPTFVLYSSRRRITSSAKKKRDVSKPPSSQNLAQTPDGSFLDLLRNASDLLDKCGVAHPKHDGGDTNAYVDYGPGFIFCADPAIGPLWDVTAQKIRGGKLHDRAEVRLEIAETQWRDVEVSGSLLVTATAPLGGTNGQKVNVFDDTKCGRARLLDVTVRNKGVDWSAKGTQAWSATLTRKECCEVTLRGNAEFDARGVKLEGDVKYDVPAGKRLELFAGPGGPADVIERWSDLASDGKPSWQWRYALGEGGMVELELEEAPATHSATKERASARRDGKENVAPESRVGESSAREKPTGAKPSRSNGFVTRKGSVGKTAAPVNAKAAEKRAPTSR
;
A
#
# COMPACT_ATOMS: atom_id res chain seq x y z
N MET A 1 51.67 32.47 -11.15
CA MET A 1 52.76 31.53 -11.36
C MET A 1 52.28 30.16 -10.92
N LEU A 2 52.04 29.31 -11.88
CA LEU A 2 51.91 27.82 -11.74
C LEU A 2 53.28 27.19 -11.45
N PRO A 3 53.36 25.92 -10.94
CA PRO A 3 53.07 24.76 -11.77
C PRO A 3 52.27 23.66 -11.03
N SER A 4 51.32 23.04 -11.66
CA SER A 4 51.22 21.71 -12.30
C SER A 4 52.06 20.57 -11.66
N MET A 5 51.35 19.54 -11.14
CA MET A 5 51.78 18.16 -11.14
C MET A 5 50.61 17.22 -11.40
N ALA A 6 50.67 16.53 -12.51
CA ALA A 6 49.80 15.45 -12.93
C ALA A 6 50.18 14.15 -12.21
N ALA A 7 49.22 13.41 -11.73
CA ALA A 7 49.37 12.04 -11.28
C ALA A 7 48.61 11.09 -12.23
N THR A 8 49.38 10.28 -12.90
CA THR A 8 48.99 9.26 -13.86
C THR A 8 48.42 8.04 -13.13
N VAL A 9 47.16 7.69 -13.42
CA VAL A 9 46.56 6.41 -12.99
C VAL A 9 46.63 5.44 -14.17
N ARG A 10 47.34 4.35 -13.99
CA ARG A 10 47.42 3.22 -14.91
C ARG A 10 46.13 2.41 -14.91
N GLN A 11 45.61 2.16 -16.09
CA GLN A 11 44.60 1.11 -16.36
C GLN A 11 45.26 -0.27 -16.39
N PRO A 12 44.60 -1.35 -15.95
CA PRO A 12 44.96 -2.70 -16.36
C PRO A 12 44.13 -3.15 -17.57
N SER A 13 44.82 -3.74 -18.49
CA SER A 13 44.42 -4.26 -19.79
C SER A 13 43.39 -5.40 -19.71
N ALA A 14 42.50 -5.39 -20.70
CA ALA A 14 41.53 -6.43 -20.99
C ALA A 14 42.16 -7.72 -21.45
N LEU A 15 41.72 -8.85 -20.91
CA LEU A 15 41.85 -10.18 -21.50
C LEU A 15 40.47 -10.63 -21.98
N ALA A 16 40.33 -10.72 -23.29
CA ALA A 16 39.18 -11.26 -23.99
C ALA A 16 39.14 -12.78 -23.86
N ALA A 17 38.06 -13.33 -23.31
CA ALA A 17 37.73 -14.74 -23.44
C ALA A 17 36.55 -14.88 -24.42
N ARG A 18 36.82 -15.58 -25.52
CA ARG A 18 35.89 -15.93 -26.59
C ARG A 18 34.86 -16.93 -26.07
N ALA A 19 33.55 -16.68 -26.33
CA ALA A 19 32.46 -17.66 -26.25
C ALA A 19 32.36 -18.47 -27.54
N PRO A 20 32.01 -19.78 -27.50
CA PRO A 20 31.75 -20.56 -28.71
C PRO A 20 30.26 -20.41 -29.14
N PRO A 21 29.93 -20.69 -30.42
CA PRO A 21 28.63 -20.38 -31.01
C PRO A 21 27.58 -21.46 -30.74
N PHE A 22 26.33 -21.00 -30.68
CA PHE A 22 25.15 -21.83 -30.63
C PHE A 22 24.98 -22.74 -31.84
N ALA A 23 24.78 -24.03 -31.60
CA ALA A 23 24.32 -25.00 -32.57
C ALA A 23 22.82 -25.26 -32.40
N SER A 24 22.11 -25.25 -33.54
CA SER A 24 20.69 -25.44 -33.67
C SER A 24 20.23 -26.87 -33.37
N ALA A 25 19.11 -26.99 -32.68
CA ALA A 25 18.42 -28.25 -32.46
C ALA A 25 17.62 -28.63 -33.71
N ARG A 26 18.10 -29.65 -34.44
CA ARG A 26 17.28 -30.59 -35.24
C ARG A 26 17.97 -31.92 -35.26
N ASP A 27 17.16 -32.99 -35.15
CA ASP A 27 17.47 -34.41 -35.26
C ASP A 27 17.93 -35.17 -34.00
N ARG A 28 16.97 -35.79 -33.32
CA ARG A 28 17.07 -37.14 -32.75
C ARG A 28 15.72 -37.79 -32.65
N ARG A 29 15.36 -38.49 -33.70
CA ARG A 29 14.53 -39.72 -33.62
C ARG A 29 15.39 -40.87 -34.11
N ARG A 30 15.22 -42.00 -33.41
CA ARG A 30 15.68 -43.39 -33.64
C ARG A 30 17.05 -43.75 -33.04
N LEU A 31 16.98 -44.57 -32.01
CA LEU A 31 17.32 -46.01 -32.09
C LEU A 31 17.13 -46.67 -30.72
N SER A 32 16.43 -47.77 -30.80
CA SER A 32 16.06 -48.69 -29.75
C SER A 32 17.10 -49.81 -29.58
N GLN A 33 17.12 -50.40 -28.38
CA GLN A 33 17.38 -51.80 -28.06
C GLN A 33 18.81 -52.34 -27.92
N ARG A 34 18.94 -53.11 -26.88
CA ARG A 34 19.84 -54.23 -26.49
C ARG A 34 20.96 -53.81 -25.55
N SER A 35 21.27 -54.50 -24.50
CA SER A 35 20.96 -55.83 -23.86
C SER A 35 21.75 -55.84 -22.54
N ALA A 36 21.09 -56.23 -21.46
CA ALA A 36 21.35 -57.41 -20.64
C ALA A 36 22.80 -57.67 -20.18
N THR A 37 23.01 -57.81 -18.89
CA THR A 37 23.31 -58.93 -18.07
C THR A 37 24.03 -58.59 -16.77
N THR A 38 23.45 -59.09 -15.71
CA THR A 38 23.95 -59.83 -14.54
C THR A 38 24.77 -59.10 -13.52
N SER A 39 24.54 -59.15 -12.25
CA SER A 39 24.31 -60.11 -11.19
C SER A 39 24.26 -59.34 -9.87
N GLY A 40 23.60 -59.60 -8.78
CA GLY A 40 23.05 -60.77 -8.19
C GLY A 40 22.95 -60.53 -6.67
N ALA A 41 21.90 -61.13 -6.11
CA ALA A 41 21.75 -61.53 -4.73
C ALA A 41 21.62 -60.48 -3.62
N ALA A 42 20.72 -60.51 -2.64
CA ALA A 42 19.86 -61.53 -2.09
C ALA A 42 18.75 -60.91 -1.22
N SER A 43 17.56 -61.46 -1.28
CA SER A 43 16.55 -61.38 -0.22
C SER A 43 16.74 -62.51 0.80
N PRO A 44 16.17 -62.38 2.01
CA PRO A 44 15.05 -63.27 2.36
C PRO A 44 13.96 -62.57 3.18
N ALA A 45 12.75 -62.78 2.89
CA ALA A 45 11.79 -63.84 3.20
C ALA A 45 10.81 -63.49 4.33
N THR A 46 9.55 -63.42 3.93
CA THR A 46 8.34 -63.44 4.78
C THR A 46 8.16 -64.80 5.48
N PRO A 47 7.31 -64.86 6.53
CA PRO A 47 6.32 -65.90 6.57
C PRO A 47 4.88 -65.42 6.75
N ARG A 48 4.01 -66.05 6.00
CA ARG A 48 2.56 -66.17 6.15
C ARG A 48 2.20 -67.11 7.30
N VAL A 49 1.01 -66.91 7.86
CA VAL A 49 -0.05 -67.83 8.34
C VAL A 49 -0.80 -67.10 9.46
N GLY A 50 -2.12 -66.93 9.57
CA GLY A 50 -3.23 -67.70 9.14
C GLY A 50 -4.56 -67.01 9.52
N ARG A 51 -5.60 -67.43 8.92
CA ARG A 51 -7.03 -67.16 8.98
C ARG A 51 -7.65 -67.19 10.40
N ALA A 52 -8.59 -66.29 10.67
CA ALA A 52 -10.04 -66.49 10.77
C ALA A 52 -10.73 -65.38 11.59
N GLY A 53 -11.95 -65.03 11.18
CA GLY A 53 -12.93 -64.40 12.07
C GLY A 53 -13.57 -63.13 11.50
N SER A 54 -14.65 -63.31 10.76
CA SER A 54 -15.65 -62.33 10.35
C SER A 54 -16.33 -61.68 11.53
N VAL A 55 -16.46 -60.33 11.54
CA VAL A 55 -17.69 -59.65 11.98
C VAL A 55 -17.84 -58.34 11.19
N ALA A 56 -19.03 -58.16 10.71
CA ALA A 56 -19.52 -57.07 9.90
C ALA A 56 -19.56 -55.70 10.63
N GLY A 57 -19.47 -54.65 9.86
CA GLY A 57 -20.31 -53.52 10.15
C GLY A 57 -19.67 -52.13 10.23
N SER A 58 -20.06 -51.35 9.30
CA SER A 58 -20.38 -49.95 9.25
C SER A 58 -19.29 -48.93 8.84
N GLN A 59 -19.38 -48.54 7.59
CA GLN A 59 -18.92 -47.28 7.09
C GLN A 59 -19.78 -46.12 7.68
N PRO A 60 -19.24 -44.94 7.99
CA PRO A 60 -20.06 -43.76 8.23
C PRO A 60 -20.43 -43.11 6.90
N ALA A 61 -21.71 -42.96 6.70
CA ALA A 61 -22.37 -42.33 5.58
C ALA A 61 -22.04 -40.84 5.47
N ARG A 62 -21.83 -40.40 4.23
CA ARG A 62 -21.95 -38.97 3.84
C ARG A 62 -23.37 -38.48 4.08
N ALA A 63 -23.56 -37.50 4.97
CA ALA A 63 -24.80 -36.78 5.10
C ALA A 63 -24.96 -35.78 3.98
N VAL A 64 -25.84 -36.08 3.05
CA VAL A 64 -26.46 -35.15 2.11
C VAL A 64 -27.54 -34.40 2.90
N LEU A 65 -27.44 -33.11 3.10
CA LEU A 65 -28.50 -32.28 3.70
C LEU A 65 -29.51 -31.91 2.62
N ASP A 66 -30.70 -32.42 2.77
CA ASP A 66 -31.93 -32.03 2.05
C ASP A 66 -32.46 -30.67 2.55
N PRO A 67 -32.86 -29.74 1.68
CA PRO A 67 -33.34 -28.40 2.09
C PRO A 67 -34.86 -28.37 2.27
N ARG A 68 -35.42 -29.03 3.26
CA ARG A 68 -36.83 -28.90 3.68
C ARG A 68 -37.02 -29.13 5.18
N ASP A 69 -36.75 -28.13 6.00
CA ASP A 69 -37.46 -27.99 7.28
C ASP A 69 -37.43 -26.52 7.72
N ARG A 70 -38.44 -25.78 7.27
CA ARG A 70 -38.86 -24.50 7.84
C ARG A 70 -39.81 -24.78 8.98
N ARG A 71 -39.37 -24.62 10.23
CA ARG A 71 -40.30 -24.35 11.34
C ARG A 71 -39.89 -23.06 12.03
N GLY A 72 -40.87 -22.15 12.02
CA GLY A 72 -40.75 -20.78 12.47
C GLY A 72 -40.54 -20.62 13.97
N TYR A 73 -39.83 -19.60 14.31
CA TYR A 73 -39.88 -18.94 15.60
C TYR A 73 -40.46 -17.54 15.39
N ALA A 74 -41.60 -17.30 16.05
CA ALA A 74 -42.26 -16.00 16.09
C ALA A 74 -41.52 -15.06 17.02
N PRO A 75 -41.37 -13.77 16.66
CA PRO A 75 -40.78 -12.77 17.58
C PRO A 75 -41.86 -12.24 18.52
N ALA A 76 -41.52 -12.11 19.78
CA ALA A 76 -42.30 -11.55 20.84
C ALA A 76 -42.68 -10.07 20.54
N ARG A 77 -43.97 -9.77 20.69
CA ARG A 77 -44.55 -8.42 20.61
C ARG A 77 -44.05 -7.57 21.77
N LEU A 78 -43.41 -6.45 21.51
CA LEU A 78 -43.28 -5.33 22.44
C LEU A 78 -44.29 -4.25 22.06
N SER A 79 -45.05 -3.83 23.05
CA SER A 79 -46.17 -2.91 23.00
C SER A 79 -45.80 -1.50 22.56
N SER A 80 -46.52 -0.99 21.58
CA SER A 80 -46.46 0.39 21.13
C SER A 80 -47.20 1.31 22.07
N ARG A 81 -46.55 2.36 22.59
CA ARG A 81 -47.20 3.57 23.09
C ARG A 81 -47.10 4.67 22.02
N PRO A 82 -48.16 5.43 21.76
CA PRO A 82 -48.18 6.45 20.73
C PRO A 82 -47.48 7.74 21.19
N LEU A 83 -46.58 8.25 20.41
CA LEU A 83 -46.05 9.60 20.55
C LEU A 83 -46.88 10.61 19.78
N ARG A 84 -47.17 11.71 20.47
CA ARG A 84 -47.99 12.88 20.10
C ARG A 84 -47.55 13.47 18.74
N ALA A 85 -48.55 13.75 17.91
CA ALA A 85 -48.46 14.54 16.70
C ALA A 85 -47.92 15.94 16.99
N VAL A 86 -46.89 16.34 16.25
CA VAL A 86 -46.45 17.73 16.11
C VAL A 86 -47.03 18.27 14.80
N ARG A 87 -47.72 19.43 14.92
CA ARG A 87 -48.40 20.16 13.88
C ARG A 87 -47.52 20.46 12.68
N GLU A 88 -48.02 20.21 11.48
CA GLU A 88 -47.55 20.76 10.23
C GLU A 88 -47.68 22.28 10.19
N PRO A 89 -46.76 23.03 9.62
CA PRO A 89 -46.98 24.42 9.22
C PRO A 89 -47.57 24.47 7.80
N ALA A 90 -48.46 25.42 7.65
CA ALA A 90 -49.36 25.66 6.55
C ALA A 90 -48.74 25.74 5.17
N SER A 91 -49.47 25.28 4.20
CA SER A 91 -49.38 25.38 2.74
C SER A 91 -48.77 26.70 2.24
N ALA A 92 -47.67 26.61 1.56
CA ALA A 92 -47.21 27.63 0.61
C ALA A 92 -47.75 27.27 -0.80
N THR A 93 -48.45 28.21 -1.39
CA THR A 93 -48.89 28.20 -2.78
C THR A 93 -47.78 27.90 -3.78
N PRO A 94 -48.05 27.15 -4.86
CA PRO A 94 -47.05 26.91 -5.92
C PRO A 94 -46.75 28.21 -6.66
N VAL A 95 -45.47 28.60 -6.66
CA VAL A 95 -44.94 29.59 -7.58
C VAL A 95 -44.70 28.88 -8.89
N GLU A 96 -45.35 29.33 -9.95
CA GLU A 96 -45.05 28.88 -11.30
C GLU A 96 -43.56 29.07 -11.63
N PRO A 97 -42.86 28.07 -12.27
CA PRO A 97 -41.47 28.24 -12.68
C PRO A 97 -41.42 29.24 -13.83
N SER A 98 -40.73 30.36 -13.61
CA SER A 98 -40.30 31.26 -14.66
C SER A 98 -39.40 30.48 -15.61
N GLU A 99 -39.66 30.57 -16.90
CA GLU A 99 -38.84 29.98 -17.96
C GLU A 99 -37.36 30.38 -17.81
N PRO A 100 -36.41 29.44 -17.92
CA PRO A 100 -35.00 29.79 -17.87
C PRO A 100 -34.60 30.43 -19.22
N ALA A 101 -34.08 31.65 -19.15
CA ALA A 101 -33.31 32.25 -20.23
C ALA A 101 -32.02 31.45 -20.45
N GLY A 102 -32.07 30.33 -21.18
CA GLY A 102 -31.01 29.36 -21.31
C GLY A 102 -30.75 28.73 -22.67
N ASP A 103 -31.46 29.17 -23.73
CA ASP A 103 -31.39 28.42 -25.00
C ASP A 103 -30.21 28.79 -25.92
N ALA A 104 -29.53 29.90 -25.74
CA ALA A 104 -28.36 30.29 -26.55
C ALA A 104 -27.06 29.62 -26.05
N SER A 105 -26.84 29.47 -24.74
CA SER A 105 -25.63 28.83 -24.18
C SER A 105 -25.61 27.32 -24.45
N ALA A 106 -26.76 26.65 -24.30
CA ALA A 106 -26.89 25.21 -24.55
C ALA A 106 -26.70 24.86 -26.04
N LYS A 107 -27.14 25.72 -26.96
CA LYS A 107 -26.92 25.54 -28.42
C LYS A 107 -25.45 25.72 -28.81
N HIS A 108 -24.76 26.70 -28.22
CA HIS A 108 -23.31 26.89 -28.44
C HIS A 108 -22.47 25.74 -27.88
N GLU A 109 -22.79 25.24 -26.67
CA GLU A 109 -22.12 24.08 -26.14
C GLU A 109 -22.39 22.80 -26.96
N GLY A 110 -23.59 22.62 -27.48
CA GLY A 110 -23.94 21.48 -28.32
C GLY A 110 -23.21 21.52 -29.66
N GLN A 111 -23.10 22.69 -30.28
CA GLN A 111 -22.39 22.86 -31.54
C GLN A 111 -20.87 22.66 -31.39
N ALA A 112 -20.25 23.22 -30.33
CA ALA A 112 -18.84 23.04 -30.04
C ALA A 112 -18.50 21.56 -29.75
N ARG A 113 -19.40 20.81 -29.11
CA ARG A 113 -19.24 19.37 -28.91
C ARG A 113 -19.30 18.58 -30.21
N GLY A 114 -20.15 18.97 -31.13
CA GLY A 114 -20.24 18.33 -32.45
C GLY A 114 -18.98 18.54 -33.29
N GLU A 115 -18.43 19.75 -33.27
CA GLU A 115 -17.18 20.06 -33.96
C GLU A 115 -15.97 19.30 -33.35
N ASP A 116 -15.84 19.25 -32.03
CA ASP A 116 -14.79 18.46 -31.34
C ASP A 116 -14.91 16.98 -31.70
N PHE A 117 -16.11 16.43 -31.79
CA PHE A 117 -16.33 15.02 -32.11
C PHE A 117 -15.86 14.67 -33.52
N GLU A 118 -16.21 15.49 -34.52
CA GLU A 118 -15.78 15.26 -35.90
C GLU A 118 -14.28 15.43 -36.10
N LEU A 119 -13.66 16.40 -35.43
CA LEU A 119 -12.20 16.55 -35.40
C LEU A 119 -11.52 15.33 -34.81
N GLN A 120 -12.02 14.80 -33.70
CA GLN A 120 -11.50 13.58 -33.10
C GLN A 120 -11.61 12.38 -34.01
N ARG A 121 -12.76 12.22 -34.68
CA ARG A 121 -13.02 11.15 -35.67
C ARG A 121 -12.05 11.21 -36.85
N ALA A 122 -11.85 12.40 -37.42
CA ALA A 122 -10.93 12.61 -38.53
C ALA A 122 -9.49 12.30 -38.14
N GLU A 123 -9.05 12.75 -36.93
CA GLU A 123 -7.69 12.49 -36.46
C GLU A 123 -7.47 11.02 -36.13
N LEU A 124 -8.44 10.33 -35.54
CA LEU A 124 -8.38 8.88 -35.34
C LEU A 124 -8.24 8.11 -36.66
N ALA A 125 -9.01 8.52 -37.70
CA ALA A 125 -8.90 7.89 -39.00
C ALA A 125 -7.51 8.07 -39.62
N ARG A 126 -6.88 9.23 -39.40
CA ARG A 126 -5.53 9.54 -39.88
C ARG A 126 -4.44 8.80 -39.08
N LEU A 127 -4.56 8.77 -37.74
CA LEU A 127 -3.53 8.14 -36.87
C LEU A 127 -3.56 6.62 -36.92
N ARG A 128 -4.69 5.98 -37.21
CA ARG A 128 -4.82 4.53 -37.26
C ARG A 128 -3.79 3.84 -38.16
N PRO A 129 -3.68 4.19 -39.48
CA PRO A 129 -2.67 3.56 -40.34
C PRO A 129 -1.24 3.86 -39.89
N LEU A 130 -0.99 5.06 -39.35
CA LEU A 130 0.34 5.43 -38.80
C LEU A 130 0.71 4.57 -37.60
N ARG A 131 -0.20 4.43 -36.62
CA ARG A 131 -0.02 3.54 -35.47
C ARG A 131 0.25 2.09 -35.90
N ASP A 132 -0.52 1.58 -36.83
CA ASP A 132 -0.37 0.20 -37.31
C ASP A 132 0.97 0.01 -38.06
N ALA A 133 1.46 1.03 -38.76
CA ALA A 133 2.82 1.01 -39.33
C ALA A 133 3.90 1.04 -38.26
N MET A 134 3.73 1.84 -37.18
CA MET A 134 4.65 1.88 -36.05
C MET A 134 4.72 0.53 -35.33
N LEU A 135 3.58 -0.14 -35.14
CA LEU A 135 3.53 -1.48 -34.54
C LEU A 135 4.26 -2.52 -35.40
N ARG A 136 4.13 -2.43 -36.74
CA ARG A 136 4.88 -3.31 -37.67
C ARG A 136 6.39 -3.03 -37.67
N ALA A 137 6.81 -1.77 -37.46
CA ALA A 137 8.22 -1.41 -37.36
C ALA A 137 8.86 -1.97 -36.08
N GLY A 138 8.06 -2.33 -35.07
CA GLY A 138 8.53 -2.89 -33.81
C GLY A 138 9.41 -1.91 -33.02
N SER A 139 10.46 -2.39 -32.39
CA SER A 139 11.40 -1.56 -31.62
C SER A 139 12.58 -1.00 -32.40
N ASP A 140 12.68 -1.28 -33.72
CA ASP A 140 13.78 -0.79 -34.55
C ASP A 140 13.61 0.69 -34.88
N LEU A 141 14.52 1.53 -34.36
CA LEU A 141 14.47 2.98 -34.51
C LEU A 141 14.53 3.41 -35.98
N ALA A 142 15.35 2.78 -36.81
CA ALA A 142 15.48 3.14 -38.23
C ALA A 142 14.20 2.86 -39.02
N SER A 143 13.53 1.74 -38.71
CA SER A 143 12.23 1.39 -39.31
C SER A 143 11.13 2.35 -38.86
N LYS A 144 11.09 2.70 -37.57
CA LYS A 144 10.16 3.71 -37.02
C LYS A 144 10.40 5.08 -37.63
N GLU A 145 11.65 5.50 -37.76
CA GLU A 145 12.00 6.79 -38.36
C GLU A 145 11.55 6.89 -39.82
N LYS A 146 11.72 5.81 -40.58
CA LYS A 146 11.23 5.75 -41.98
C LYS A 146 9.71 5.92 -42.07
N VAL A 147 8.97 5.29 -41.16
CA VAL A 147 7.50 5.43 -41.10
C VAL A 147 7.14 6.88 -40.80
N ILE A 148 7.70 7.47 -39.74
CA ILE A 148 7.39 8.85 -39.31
C ILE A 148 7.82 9.88 -40.34
N ALA A 149 8.97 9.72 -41.00
CA ALA A 149 9.45 10.62 -42.03
C ALA A 149 8.56 10.64 -43.29
N SER A 150 7.76 9.61 -43.54
CA SER A 150 6.80 9.54 -44.63
C SER A 150 5.46 10.22 -44.34
N ASP A 151 5.24 10.69 -43.08
CA ASP A 151 3.99 11.39 -42.75
C ASP A 151 3.92 12.77 -43.39
N PRO A 152 2.81 13.15 -44.08
CA PRO A 152 2.68 14.43 -44.78
C PRO A 152 2.84 15.66 -43.86
N ARG A 153 2.43 15.58 -42.57
CA ARG A 153 2.62 16.69 -41.61
C ARG A 153 4.08 16.92 -41.35
N VAL A 154 4.86 15.82 -41.20
CA VAL A 154 6.31 15.90 -40.97
C VAL A 154 6.99 16.50 -42.18
N ALA A 155 6.64 16.09 -43.38
CA ALA A 155 7.19 16.68 -44.63
C ALA A 155 6.90 18.19 -44.68
N ALA A 156 5.64 18.60 -44.53
CA ALA A 156 5.25 20.01 -44.51
C ALA A 156 5.96 20.84 -43.42
N PHE A 157 6.11 20.28 -42.23
CA PHE A 157 6.83 20.95 -41.15
C PHE A 157 8.33 21.18 -41.46
N LEU A 158 8.96 20.20 -42.07
CA LEU A 158 10.37 20.33 -42.47
C LEU A 158 10.55 21.31 -43.60
N ASP A 159 9.64 21.31 -44.57
CA ASP A 159 9.65 22.25 -45.75
C ASP A 159 9.42 23.69 -45.32
N ALA A 160 8.65 23.94 -44.26
CA ALA A 160 8.42 25.27 -43.70
C ALA A 160 9.70 25.91 -43.11
N ARG A 161 10.74 25.13 -42.86
CA ARG A 161 12.07 25.58 -42.36
C ARG A 161 12.01 26.52 -41.16
N GLY A 162 11.06 26.27 -40.24
CA GLY A 162 10.97 26.98 -38.98
C GLY A 162 12.20 26.75 -38.07
N PRO A 163 12.28 27.46 -36.90
CA PRO A 163 13.44 27.38 -36.01
C PRO A 163 13.79 25.93 -35.63
N VAL A 164 12.78 25.13 -35.29
CA VAL A 164 12.97 23.71 -34.92
C VAL A 164 13.45 22.90 -36.12
N ALA A 165 12.85 23.02 -37.30
CA ALA A 165 13.25 22.27 -38.49
C ALA A 165 14.70 22.56 -38.90
N ARG A 166 15.21 23.76 -38.66
CA ARG A 166 16.61 24.15 -38.95
C ARG A 166 17.63 23.47 -38.03
N VAL A 167 17.29 23.15 -36.79
CA VAL A 167 18.22 22.54 -35.83
C VAL A 167 18.18 21.01 -35.85
N LEU A 168 17.09 20.39 -36.32
CA LEU A 168 16.92 18.93 -36.34
C LEU A 168 18.07 18.15 -36.98
N PRO A 169 18.66 18.60 -38.12
CA PRO A 169 19.79 17.87 -38.72
C PRO A 169 21.03 17.78 -37.86
N ASN A 170 21.16 18.64 -36.84
CA ASN A 170 22.27 18.70 -35.90
C ASN A 170 21.97 17.99 -34.56
N MET A 171 20.81 17.36 -34.44
CA MET A 171 20.41 16.59 -33.26
C MET A 171 20.70 15.11 -33.44
N GLY A 172 20.69 14.33 -32.35
CA GLY A 172 20.78 12.89 -32.41
C GLY A 172 19.60 12.25 -33.15
N SER A 173 19.79 11.10 -33.78
CA SER A 173 18.76 10.42 -34.55
C SER A 173 17.51 10.12 -33.71
N GLU A 174 17.68 9.69 -32.46
CA GLU A 174 16.56 9.44 -31.54
C GLU A 174 15.80 10.74 -31.17
N GLU A 175 16.55 11.83 -30.93
CA GLU A 175 15.95 13.14 -30.63
C GLU A 175 15.16 13.67 -31.86
N ALA A 176 15.74 13.59 -33.05
CA ALA A 176 15.08 14.00 -34.28
C ALA A 176 13.81 13.16 -34.57
N TYR A 177 13.88 11.85 -34.32
CA TYR A 177 12.74 10.95 -34.39
C TYR A 177 11.60 11.38 -33.45
N LEU A 178 11.92 11.65 -32.18
CA LEU A 178 10.91 12.05 -31.18
C LEU A 178 10.23 13.37 -31.55
N VAL A 179 10.97 14.35 -32.04
CA VAL A 179 10.41 15.62 -32.53
C VAL A 179 9.49 15.39 -33.74
N LYS A 180 9.91 14.57 -34.72
CA LYS A 180 9.06 14.17 -35.84
C LYS A 180 7.79 13.45 -35.38
N CYS A 181 7.84 12.62 -34.33
CA CYS A 181 6.66 12.01 -33.73
C CYS A 181 5.68 13.05 -33.19
N VAL A 182 6.18 14.09 -32.47
CA VAL A 182 5.35 15.19 -31.95
C VAL A 182 4.59 15.87 -33.09
N VAL A 183 5.27 16.13 -34.22
CA VAL A 183 4.65 16.71 -35.44
C VAL A 183 3.64 15.73 -36.05
N ALA A 184 4.01 14.48 -36.25
CA ALA A 184 3.15 13.47 -36.86
C ALA A 184 1.84 13.28 -36.10
N ILE A 185 1.84 13.41 -34.77
CA ILE A 185 0.63 13.29 -33.92
C ILE A 185 -0.13 14.61 -33.74
N GLY A 186 0.25 15.69 -34.44
CA GLY A 186 -0.46 16.97 -34.43
C GLY A 186 -0.27 17.78 -33.16
N GLN A 187 0.92 17.69 -32.53
CA GLN A 187 1.24 18.38 -31.28
C GLN A 187 2.31 19.49 -31.49
N GLU A 188 2.35 20.10 -32.69
CA GLU A 188 3.33 21.11 -33.08
C GLU A 188 3.35 22.33 -32.12
N ALA A 189 2.22 22.65 -31.51
CA ALA A 189 2.11 23.73 -30.52
C ALA A 189 3.09 23.58 -29.34
N VAL A 190 3.54 22.35 -29.06
CA VAL A 190 4.56 22.06 -28.04
C VAL A 190 5.94 22.57 -28.47
N LEU A 191 6.18 22.66 -29.78
CA LEU A 191 7.46 23.02 -30.39
C LEU A 191 7.61 24.52 -30.63
N ASP A 192 6.64 25.33 -30.21
CA ASP A 192 6.66 26.79 -30.37
C ASP A 192 7.80 27.40 -29.51
N SER A 193 8.71 28.11 -30.21
CA SER A 193 9.78 28.87 -29.56
C SER A 193 9.25 30.26 -29.19
N ARG A 194 9.03 30.47 -27.90
CA ARG A 194 8.46 31.72 -27.39
C ARG A 194 9.51 32.74 -26.99
N ALA A 195 10.71 32.27 -26.65
CA ALA A 195 11.75 33.12 -26.04
C ALA A 195 12.84 33.55 -27.05
N SER A 196 13.22 32.67 -27.98
CA SER A 196 14.32 32.93 -28.90
C SER A 196 14.37 31.95 -30.08
N ASP A 197 14.70 32.45 -31.24
CA ASP A 197 15.00 31.65 -32.44
C ASP A 197 16.48 31.22 -32.52
N ASP A 198 17.29 31.53 -31.48
CA ASP A 198 18.68 31.11 -31.42
C ASP A 198 18.81 29.58 -31.50
N PRO A 199 19.56 29.05 -32.45
CA PRO A 199 19.71 27.60 -32.65
C PRO A 199 20.21 26.82 -31.41
N ILE A 200 21.03 27.44 -30.58
CA ILE A 200 21.55 26.81 -29.35
C ILE A 200 20.42 26.71 -28.32
N HIS A 201 19.66 27.79 -28.15
CA HIS A 201 18.53 27.85 -27.24
C HIS A 201 17.46 26.80 -27.63
N VAL A 202 17.02 26.79 -28.89
CA VAL A 202 16.06 25.85 -29.45
C VAL A 202 16.53 24.39 -29.28
N SER A 203 17.81 24.11 -29.59
CA SER A 203 18.36 22.76 -29.43
C SER A 203 18.36 22.28 -27.99
N ASN A 204 18.65 23.14 -27.01
CA ASN A 204 18.65 22.81 -25.59
C ASN A 204 17.22 22.56 -25.08
N ALA A 205 16.26 23.37 -25.48
CA ALA A 205 14.84 23.18 -25.13
C ALA A 205 14.30 21.86 -25.72
N LEU A 206 14.61 21.55 -26.97
CA LEU A 206 14.25 20.28 -27.61
C LEU A 206 14.89 19.06 -26.93
N ARG A 207 16.17 19.14 -26.57
CA ARG A 207 16.82 18.04 -25.83
C ARG A 207 16.13 17.77 -24.49
N ALA A 208 15.72 18.81 -23.78
CA ALA A 208 14.97 18.66 -22.52
C ALA A 208 13.59 18.00 -22.74
N LEU A 209 12.88 18.37 -23.80
CA LEU A 209 11.63 17.74 -24.21
C LEU A 209 11.86 16.27 -24.58
N CYS A 210 12.83 15.99 -25.45
CA CYS A 210 13.18 14.64 -25.92
C CYS A 210 13.58 13.72 -24.76
N ALA A 211 14.34 14.21 -23.79
CA ALA A 211 14.68 13.43 -22.59
C ALA A 211 13.45 12.93 -21.83
N THR A 212 12.38 13.72 -21.82
CA THR A 212 11.08 13.32 -21.24
C THR A 212 10.33 12.36 -22.16
N LEU A 213 10.19 12.69 -23.43
CA LEU A 213 9.39 11.92 -24.39
C LEU A 213 9.98 10.55 -24.68
N LYS A 214 11.29 10.38 -24.58
CA LYS A 214 11.97 9.10 -24.69
C LYS A 214 11.40 8.05 -23.70
N HIS A 215 11.14 8.44 -22.48
CA HIS A 215 10.55 7.53 -21.48
C HIS A 215 9.09 7.17 -21.82
N VAL A 216 8.34 8.09 -22.40
CA VAL A 216 6.96 7.86 -22.86
C VAL A 216 6.96 6.93 -24.07
N GLU A 217 7.82 7.19 -25.07
CA GLU A 217 8.01 6.34 -26.26
C GLU A 217 8.33 4.89 -25.87
N ALA A 218 9.33 4.71 -25.02
CA ALA A 218 9.76 3.38 -24.58
C ALA A 218 8.68 2.67 -23.75
N PHE A 219 7.94 3.39 -22.90
CA PHE A 219 6.90 2.79 -22.07
C PHE A 219 5.68 2.32 -22.90
N TYR A 220 5.31 3.07 -23.93
CA TYR A 220 4.18 2.73 -24.81
C TYR A 220 4.60 2.03 -26.12
N ASP A 221 5.82 1.48 -26.19
CA ASP A 221 6.34 0.79 -27.37
C ASP A 221 5.39 -0.29 -27.93
N MET A 222 4.74 -1.07 -27.03
CA MET A 222 3.76 -2.10 -27.38
C MET A 222 2.44 -1.55 -27.97
N LEU A 223 2.20 -0.25 -27.88
CA LEU A 223 1.06 0.44 -28.52
C LEU A 223 1.47 1.22 -29.76
N GLY A 224 2.77 1.27 -30.09
CA GLY A 224 3.35 2.09 -31.18
C GLY A 224 3.95 3.40 -30.70
N GLY A 225 4.44 3.44 -29.46
CA GLY A 225 5.17 4.55 -28.85
C GLY A 225 4.28 5.79 -28.64
N LEU A 226 4.80 6.99 -28.93
CA LEU A 226 4.08 8.26 -28.80
C LEU A 226 2.83 8.31 -29.69
N VAL A 227 2.91 7.74 -30.90
CA VAL A 227 1.75 7.64 -31.81
C VAL A 227 0.66 6.79 -31.18
N GLY A 228 1.02 5.66 -30.61
CA GLY A 228 0.10 4.76 -29.91
C GLY A 228 -0.52 5.39 -28.67
N TYR A 229 0.26 6.16 -27.91
CA TYR A 229 -0.22 6.94 -26.76
C TYR A 229 -1.31 7.93 -27.18
N GLN A 230 -1.02 8.74 -28.21
CA GLN A 230 -1.96 9.74 -28.70
C GLN A 230 -3.23 9.12 -29.27
N PHE A 231 -3.07 8.04 -30.05
CA PHE A 231 -4.19 7.30 -30.62
C PHE A 231 -5.10 6.74 -29.51
N ALA A 232 -4.55 6.06 -28.51
CA ALA A 232 -5.32 5.48 -27.41
C ALA A 232 -6.04 6.55 -26.57
N ALA A 233 -5.36 7.67 -26.30
CA ALA A 233 -5.96 8.78 -25.57
C ALA A 233 -7.14 9.39 -26.34
N LEU A 234 -6.99 9.62 -27.65
CA LEU A 234 -8.07 10.12 -28.53
C LEU A 234 -9.23 9.14 -28.64
N GLU A 235 -8.97 7.85 -28.79
CA GLU A 235 -9.99 6.81 -28.85
C GLU A 235 -10.89 6.84 -27.60
N LEU A 236 -10.30 6.91 -26.41
CA LEU A 236 -11.02 7.00 -25.14
C LEU A 236 -11.78 8.33 -24.97
N ILE A 237 -11.22 9.44 -25.46
CA ILE A 237 -11.91 10.73 -25.48
C ILE A 237 -13.12 10.64 -26.40
N HIS A 238 -12.95 10.13 -27.61
CA HIS A 238 -14.02 9.99 -28.60
C HIS A 238 -15.17 9.11 -28.11
N GLU A 239 -14.86 7.97 -27.47
CA GLU A 239 -15.84 7.13 -26.78
C GLU A 239 -16.63 7.90 -25.72
N ALA A 240 -15.96 8.73 -24.92
CA ALA A 240 -16.61 9.55 -23.89
C ALA A 240 -17.59 10.58 -24.45
N PHE A 241 -17.48 10.94 -25.74
CA PHE A 241 -18.38 11.82 -26.48
C PHE A 241 -19.43 11.08 -27.31
N GLY A 242 -19.59 9.76 -27.16
CA GLY A 242 -20.61 8.94 -27.81
C GLY A 242 -20.13 8.21 -29.08
N GLY A 243 -18.82 8.19 -29.32
CA GLY A 243 -18.20 7.34 -30.33
C GLY A 243 -18.29 5.85 -30.03
N PRO A 244 -17.89 4.98 -30.95
CA PRO A 244 -17.81 3.55 -30.71
C PRO A 244 -16.84 3.25 -29.59
N PRO A 245 -17.02 2.14 -28.84
CA PRO A 245 -16.10 1.73 -27.77
C PRO A 245 -14.66 1.70 -28.27
N ALA A 246 -13.75 2.28 -27.50
CA ALA A 246 -12.34 2.28 -27.82
C ALA A 246 -11.80 0.84 -27.76
N ALA A 247 -10.97 0.44 -28.73
CA ALA A 247 -10.32 -0.88 -28.69
C ALA A 247 -9.42 -1.07 -27.45
N THR A 248 -9.02 0.05 -26.85
CA THR A 248 -8.24 0.12 -25.62
C THR A 248 -9.08 0.28 -24.36
N SER A 249 -10.42 0.47 -24.49
CA SER A 249 -11.33 0.57 -23.36
C SER A 249 -11.62 -0.80 -22.74
N ARG A 250 -12.19 -0.77 -21.55
CA ARG A 250 -12.55 -1.98 -20.78
C ARG A 250 -13.69 -2.79 -21.41
N ASP A 251 -14.48 -2.17 -22.26
CA ASP A 251 -15.57 -2.82 -22.96
C ASP A 251 -15.01 -3.69 -24.09
N LEU A 252 -14.49 -4.78 -23.70
CA LEU A 252 -13.61 -5.68 -24.41
C LEU A 252 -14.40 -6.64 -25.27
N GLY A 253 -15.14 -6.11 -26.21
CA GLY A 253 -15.68 -6.91 -27.29
C GLY A 253 -14.57 -7.55 -28.14
N ALA A 254 -14.89 -8.63 -28.76
CA ALA A 254 -14.06 -9.59 -29.49
C ALA A 254 -13.06 -9.05 -30.54
N ASP A 255 -13.01 -7.74 -30.81
CA ASP A 255 -12.35 -7.19 -32.01
C ASP A 255 -10.82 -7.06 -31.94
N ALA A 256 -10.20 -7.18 -30.74
CA ALA A 256 -8.75 -7.01 -30.64
C ALA A 256 -7.92 -8.22 -31.11
N LYS A 257 -8.52 -9.39 -31.27
CA LYS A 257 -7.82 -10.58 -31.86
C LYS A 257 -7.76 -10.52 -33.37
N SER A 258 -8.67 -9.80 -34.01
CA SER A 258 -8.72 -9.68 -35.48
C SER A 258 -7.72 -8.69 -36.06
N ALA A 259 -7.31 -7.67 -35.28
CA ALA A 259 -6.36 -6.65 -35.77
C ALA A 259 -4.89 -7.09 -35.81
N LEU A 260 -4.53 -8.17 -35.10
CA LEU A 260 -3.16 -8.72 -35.07
C LEU A 260 -2.97 -9.93 -36.02
N ALA A 261 -4.04 -10.53 -36.50
CA ALA A 261 -3.97 -11.55 -37.56
C ALA A 261 -4.10 -10.84 -38.91
N GLY A 262 -2.98 -10.79 -39.64
CA GLY A 262 -2.87 -10.07 -40.91
C GLY A 262 -4.00 -10.29 -41.89
N SER A 263 -4.47 -9.19 -42.42
CA SER A 263 -5.17 -8.96 -43.67
C SER A 263 -5.30 -10.19 -44.57
N GLN A 264 -6.47 -10.79 -44.54
CA GLN A 264 -7.10 -11.32 -45.73
C GLN A 264 -8.58 -10.90 -45.70
N THR A 265 -8.99 -10.22 -46.73
CA THR A 265 -10.37 -9.86 -47.04
C THR A 265 -11.26 -11.08 -46.95
N GLN A 266 -11.96 -11.23 -45.83
CA GLN A 266 -13.05 -12.18 -45.72
C GLN A 266 -14.35 -11.40 -45.55
N THR A 267 -15.27 -11.69 -46.46
CA THR A 267 -16.68 -11.34 -46.48
C THR A 267 -17.28 -11.46 -45.07
N VAL A 268 -18.01 -10.42 -44.68
CA VAL A 268 -18.81 -10.31 -43.46
C VAL A 268 -19.76 -11.50 -43.40
N SER A 269 -19.37 -12.52 -42.67
CA SER A 269 -20.29 -13.55 -42.16
C SER A 269 -20.92 -12.96 -40.89
N GLU A 270 -22.23 -13.09 -40.74
CA GLU A 270 -23.00 -12.71 -39.56
C GLU A 270 -22.40 -13.37 -38.31
N THR A 271 -21.51 -12.65 -37.65
CA THR A 271 -20.97 -13.09 -36.36
C THR A 271 -22.04 -12.86 -35.31
N THR A 272 -22.49 -13.92 -34.67
CA THR A 272 -23.33 -13.87 -33.47
C THR A 272 -22.73 -12.87 -32.49
N PRO A 273 -23.49 -11.86 -32.00
CA PRO A 273 -22.96 -10.86 -31.08
C PRO A 273 -22.46 -11.57 -29.82
N VAL A 274 -21.22 -11.27 -29.43
CA VAL A 274 -20.65 -11.77 -28.17
C VAL A 274 -21.40 -11.15 -27.01
N THR A 275 -22.05 -11.97 -26.18
CA THR A 275 -22.74 -11.51 -24.99
C THR A 275 -21.72 -11.30 -23.87
N VAL A 276 -21.96 -10.30 -23.02
CA VAL A 276 -21.18 -10.03 -21.79
C VAL A 276 -22.15 -10.01 -20.63
N ASP A 277 -22.04 -11.04 -19.78
CA ASP A 277 -22.83 -11.16 -18.56
C ASP A 277 -21.94 -10.89 -17.34
N MET A 278 -22.47 -10.20 -16.31
CA MET A 278 -21.76 -9.88 -15.06
C MET A 278 -22.46 -10.50 -13.87
N HIS A 279 -21.72 -11.29 -13.10
CA HIS A 279 -22.20 -12.01 -11.95
C HIS A 279 -21.48 -11.54 -10.67
N VAL A 280 -22.12 -11.74 -9.52
CA VAL A 280 -21.44 -11.59 -8.22
C VAL A 280 -20.35 -12.66 -8.14
N PRO A 281 -19.08 -12.28 -7.95
CA PRO A 281 -18.00 -13.26 -7.93
C PRO A 281 -18.12 -14.14 -6.68
N PRO A 282 -18.07 -15.47 -6.82
CA PRO A 282 -18.02 -16.36 -5.67
C PRO A 282 -16.66 -16.31 -5.00
N GLY A 283 -16.63 -16.55 -3.68
CA GLY A 283 -15.37 -16.62 -2.95
C GLY A 283 -15.57 -16.89 -1.46
N PRO A 284 -14.51 -17.26 -0.77
CA PRO A 284 -14.55 -17.42 0.69
C PRO A 284 -14.92 -16.13 1.40
N ASP A 285 -15.78 -16.22 2.42
CA ASP A 285 -16.23 -15.11 3.22
C ASP A 285 -15.62 -15.15 4.62
N LEU A 286 -14.83 -14.13 4.96
CA LEU A 286 -14.20 -13.98 6.28
C LEU A 286 -14.95 -13.01 7.19
N ARG A 287 -16.09 -12.43 6.75
CA ARG A 287 -16.81 -11.38 7.49
C ARG A 287 -17.44 -11.90 8.78
N GLU A 288 -17.96 -13.09 8.73
CA GLU A 288 -18.60 -13.73 9.90
C GLU A 288 -17.57 -14.38 10.83
N GLY A 289 -16.86 -13.54 11.58
CA GLY A 289 -16.12 -13.95 12.77
C GLY A 289 -14.96 -14.92 12.59
N GLY A 290 -14.39 -15.01 11.41
CA GLY A 290 -13.18 -15.78 11.21
C GLY A 290 -13.31 -17.24 11.63
N GLY A 291 -14.32 -17.91 11.12
CA GLY A 291 -14.54 -19.33 11.37
C GLY A 291 -13.31 -20.20 11.09
N GLU A 292 -13.44 -21.47 11.26
CA GLU A 292 -12.37 -22.46 11.04
C GLU A 292 -11.67 -22.28 9.68
N TYR A 293 -12.44 -21.97 8.63
CA TYR A 293 -11.88 -21.73 7.29
C TYR A 293 -10.93 -20.51 7.27
N ALA A 294 -11.25 -19.42 7.92
CA ALA A 294 -10.39 -18.22 7.95
C ALA A 294 -9.06 -18.50 8.64
N ARG A 295 -9.08 -19.22 9.78
CA ARG A 295 -7.87 -19.67 10.48
C ARG A 295 -7.04 -20.61 9.61
N LEU A 296 -7.70 -21.58 8.98
CA LEU A 296 -7.06 -22.54 8.10
C LEU A 296 -6.42 -21.84 6.88
N ALA A 297 -7.13 -20.93 6.23
CA ALA A 297 -6.60 -20.14 5.10
C ALA A 297 -5.42 -19.24 5.52
N ALA A 298 -5.50 -18.61 6.70
CA ALA A 298 -4.39 -17.85 7.26
C ALA A 298 -3.17 -18.72 7.57
N SER A 299 -3.38 -19.94 8.06
CA SER A 299 -2.28 -20.88 8.32
C SER A 299 -1.56 -21.29 7.03
N TRP A 300 -2.30 -21.46 5.93
CA TRP A 300 -1.68 -21.67 4.61
C TRP A 300 -0.81 -20.49 4.20
N GLY A 301 -1.33 -19.27 4.36
CA GLY A 301 -0.56 -18.04 4.06
C GLY A 301 0.68 -17.88 4.95
N LEU A 302 0.58 -18.24 6.22
CA LEU A 302 1.73 -18.26 7.11
C LEU A 302 2.81 -19.25 6.61
N ARG A 303 2.43 -20.48 6.24
CA ARG A 303 3.36 -21.49 5.69
C ARG A 303 3.98 -21.06 4.36
N GLU A 304 3.24 -20.33 3.52
CA GLU A 304 3.71 -19.88 2.20
C GLU A 304 4.50 -18.56 2.26
N LEU A 305 4.61 -17.90 3.43
CA LEU A 305 5.33 -16.62 3.59
C LEU A 305 6.75 -16.62 3.01
N PRO A 306 7.57 -17.71 3.13
CA PRO A 306 8.88 -17.77 2.51
C PRO A 306 8.90 -17.63 0.98
N LYS A 307 7.77 -17.91 0.32
CA LYS A 307 7.62 -17.84 -1.13
C LYS A 307 6.96 -16.55 -1.61
N MET A 308 6.60 -15.66 -0.68
CA MET A 308 5.87 -14.43 -0.96
C MET A 308 6.79 -13.22 -1.09
N ALA A 309 6.31 -12.21 -1.81
CA ALA A 309 6.86 -10.87 -1.90
C ALA A 309 5.78 -9.84 -1.57
N GLU A 310 6.16 -8.57 -1.38
CA GLU A 310 5.23 -7.46 -1.36
C GLU A 310 5.51 -6.47 -2.48
N VAL A 311 4.43 -5.89 -3.04
CA VAL A 311 4.50 -4.93 -4.16
C VAL A 311 3.69 -3.70 -3.78
N TYR A 312 4.34 -2.52 -3.80
CA TYR A 312 3.73 -1.27 -3.39
C TYR A 312 3.68 -0.25 -4.54
N PRO A 313 2.50 0.11 -5.06
CA PRO A 313 2.34 1.21 -6.01
C PRO A 313 2.37 2.56 -5.27
N LEU A 314 3.55 3.19 -5.15
CA LEU A 314 3.79 4.45 -4.45
C LEU A 314 3.99 5.68 -5.36
N GLY A 315 3.76 5.56 -6.66
CA GLY A 315 4.02 6.64 -7.62
C GLY A 315 3.06 7.83 -7.58
N GLY A 316 2.08 7.85 -6.69
CA GLY A 316 1.12 8.94 -6.55
C GLY A 316 1.71 10.19 -5.89
N ALA A 317 1.35 11.37 -6.41
CA ALA A 317 1.85 12.66 -5.92
C ALA A 317 1.25 13.11 -4.56
N GLY A 318 0.17 12.47 -4.10
CA GLY A 318 -0.45 12.79 -2.80
C GLY A 318 -1.18 14.15 -2.74
N ASP A 319 -1.48 14.77 -3.87
CA ASP A 319 -2.01 16.15 -3.97
C ASP A 319 -3.21 16.43 -3.06
N ARG A 320 -4.11 15.45 -2.91
CA ARG A 320 -5.32 15.62 -2.10
C ARG A 320 -5.07 15.62 -0.59
N LEU A 321 -3.90 15.19 -0.14
CA LEU A 321 -3.50 15.25 1.28
C LEU A 321 -2.98 16.63 1.66
N GLY A 322 -2.47 17.42 0.70
CA GLY A 322 -1.87 18.72 0.96
C GLY A 322 -0.69 18.62 1.94
N LEU A 323 0.13 17.57 1.77
CA LEU A 323 1.33 17.42 2.58
C LEU A 323 2.45 18.29 2.03
N GLU A 324 3.03 19.09 2.91
CA GLU A 324 4.14 19.98 2.58
C GLU A 324 5.27 19.82 3.58
N ASP A 325 6.49 19.95 3.11
CA ASP A 325 7.66 20.02 3.97
C ASP A 325 7.63 21.34 4.75
N PRO A 326 7.62 21.30 6.09
CA PRO A 326 7.49 22.51 6.90
C PRO A 326 8.68 23.48 6.74
N LYS A 327 9.79 23.06 6.18
CA LYS A 327 10.99 23.89 5.97
C LYS A 327 11.05 24.49 4.56
N THR A 328 10.65 23.71 3.55
CA THR A 328 10.79 24.13 2.13
C THR A 328 9.48 24.52 1.49
N GLY A 329 8.32 24.15 2.07
CA GLY A 329 7.00 24.33 1.47
C GLY A 329 6.73 23.39 0.30
N GLU A 330 7.66 22.51 -0.04
CA GLU A 330 7.49 21.58 -1.16
C GLU A 330 6.51 20.45 -0.82
N SER A 331 5.72 20.04 -1.81
CA SER A 331 4.78 18.92 -1.65
C SER A 331 5.50 17.60 -1.33
N LEU A 332 4.93 16.84 -0.40
CA LEU A 332 5.44 15.53 0.02
C LEU A 332 4.57 14.39 -0.52
N PRO A 333 5.16 13.26 -0.90
CA PRO A 333 4.40 12.07 -1.27
C PRO A 333 3.63 11.49 -0.09
N ALA A 334 2.49 10.83 -0.37
CA ALA A 334 1.63 10.22 0.65
C ALA A 334 2.37 9.23 1.56
N ALA A 335 3.42 8.58 1.07
CA ALA A 335 4.24 7.65 1.84
C ALA A 335 4.86 8.28 3.10
N LEU A 336 5.06 9.60 3.10
CA LEU A 336 5.65 10.37 4.19
C LEU A 336 4.62 10.94 5.17
N LEU A 337 3.32 10.71 4.96
CA LEU A 337 2.30 11.12 5.93
C LEU A 337 2.62 10.51 7.30
N ASN A 338 2.78 11.37 8.31
CA ASN A 338 2.87 10.90 9.70
C ASN A 338 1.50 10.42 10.15
N TYR A 339 1.36 9.12 10.32
CA TYR A 339 0.13 8.46 10.75
C TYR A 339 0.44 7.57 11.96
N ASN A 340 -0.26 7.79 13.05
CA ASN A 340 -0.04 7.10 14.33
C ASN A 340 1.44 7.14 14.78
N GLY A 341 2.10 8.31 14.61
CA GLY A 341 3.48 8.54 15.03
C GLY A 341 4.57 8.01 14.09
N ARG A 342 4.21 7.51 12.90
CA ARG A 342 5.12 6.94 11.91
C ARG A 342 4.72 7.32 10.50
N THR A 343 5.65 7.21 9.55
CA THR A 343 5.28 7.35 8.13
C THR A 343 4.43 6.16 7.68
N LEU A 344 3.53 6.38 6.71
CA LEU A 344 2.69 5.30 6.17
C LEU A 344 3.51 4.11 5.65
N ILE A 345 4.65 4.37 5.00
CA ILE A 345 5.53 3.29 4.53
C ILE A 345 6.13 2.49 5.69
N GLU A 346 6.50 3.16 6.79
CA GLU A 346 6.98 2.49 7.99
C GLU A 346 5.89 1.59 8.60
N GLY A 347 4.63 2.04 8.62
CA GLY A 347 3.49 1.24 9.07
C GLY A 347 3.34 -0.06 8.27
N LEU A 348 3.36 0.01 6.93
CA LEU A 348 3.27 -1.18 6.07
C LEU A 348 4.44 -2.17 6.29
N LEU A 349 5.65 -1.63 6.47
CA LEU A 349 6.84 -2.47 6.68
C LEU A 349 6.84 -3.11 8.07
N ARG A 350 6.27 -2.45 9.09
CA ARG A 350 6.08 -3.05 10.42
C ARG A 350 5.08 -4.20 10.40
N ASP A 351 3.95 -4.05 9.69
CA ASP A 351 3.00 -5.16 9.50
C ASP A 351 3.68 -6.36 8.83
N LEU A 352 4.52 -6.10 7.83
CA LEU A 352 5.28 -7.16 7.15
C LEU A 352 6.27 -7.82 8.09
N THR A 353 7.03 -7.03 8.86
CA THR A 353 8.02 -7.55 9.82
C THR A 353 7.33 -8.35 10.94
N ALA A 354 6.14 -7.94 11.38
CA ALA A 354 5.34 -8.69 12.35
C ALA A 354 4.90 -10.07 11.83
N ARG A 355 4.55 -10.16 10.54
CA ARG A 355 4.23 -11.45 9.90
C ARG A 355 5.45 -12.36 9.80
N GLU A 356 6.63 -11.80 9.52
CA GLU A 356 7.90 -12.52 9.52
C GLU A 356 8.29 -12.97 10.94
N TRP A 357 8.03 -12.13 11.95
CA TRP A 357 8.21 -12.48 13.36
C TRP A 357 7.31 -13.64 13.77
N LEU A 358 6.02 -13.61 13.40
CA LEU A 358 5.10 -14.71 13.66
C LEU A 358 5.58 -16.01 13.01
N TYR A 359 6.10 -15.93 11.79
CA TYR A 359 6.67 -17.09 11.09
C TYR A 359 7.88 -17.64 11.87
N TYR A 360 8.81 -16.76 12.27
CA TYR A 360 9.97 -17.14 13.07
C TYR A 360 9.57 -17.80 14.39
N LYS A 361 8.63 -17.20 15.13
CA LYS A 361 8.14 -17.77 16.41
C LYS A 361 7.47 -19.13 16.24
N THR A 362 6.81 -19.35 15.10
CA THR A 362 6.06 -20.60 14.84
C THR A 362 6.95 -21.72 14.30
N PHE A 363 7.94 -21.39 13.46
CA PHE A 363 8.74 -22.39 12.74
C PHE A 363 10.24 -22.36 13.06
N GLY A 364 10.73 -21.37 13.79
CA GLY A 364 12.14 -21.23 14.14
C GLY A 364 13.03 -20.72 12.99
N GLU A 365 12.45 -20.38 11.83
CA GLU A 365 13.18 -19.99 10.64
C GLU A 365 13.07 -18.49 10.35
N HIS A 366 14.18 -17.89 9.93
CA HIS A 366 14.21 -16.48 9.53
C HIS A 366 13.75 -16.31 8.08
N VAL A 367 12.68 -15.56 7.88
CA VAL A 367 12.19 -15.17 6.56
C VAL A 367 12.32 -13.66 6.40
N LYS A 368 12.77 -13.24 5.21
CA LYS A 368 12.79 -11.85 4.83
C LYS A 368 12.08 -11.68 3.49
N THR A 369 10.88 -11.13 3.53
CA THR A 369 10.03 -10.91 2.36
C THR A 369 10.56 -9.74 1.53
N PRO A 370 10.93 -9.90 0.26
CA PRO A 370 11.37 -8.80 -0.58
C PRO A 370 10.23 -7.85 -0.90
N VAL A 371 10.54 -6.55 -1.00
CA VAL A 371 9.60 -5.47 -1.26
C VAL A 371 9.94 -4.75 -2.56
N ALA A 372 9.04 -4.78 -3.52
CA ALA A 372 9.15 -4.07 -4.79
C ALA A 372 8.29 -2.78 -4.72
N ILE A 373 8.86 -1.62 -5.00
CA ILE A 373 8.22 -0.33 -4.84
C ILE A 373 8.22 0.43 -6.17
N MET A 374 7.04 0.66 -6.75
CA MET A 374 6.89 1.57 -7.87
C MET A 374 6.77 3.01 -7.38
N THR A 375 7.67 3.85 -7.83
CA THR A 375 7.74 5.30 -7.54
C THR A 375 7.48 6.12 -8.81
N SER A 376 7.65 7.45 -8.74
CA SER A 376 7.59 8.33 -9.92
C SER A 376 8.51 9.55 -9.77
N ALA A 377 8.84 10.21 -10.88
CA ALA A 377 9.55 11.48 -10.86
C ALA A 377 8.69 12.66 -10.34
N ALA A 378 7.34 12.48 -10.28
CA ALA A 378 6.43 13.55 -9.88
C ALA A 378 6.78 14.10 -8.49
N LYS A 379 7.02 15.42 -8.41
CA LYS A 379 7.28 16.14 -7.15
C LYS A 379 8.41 15.52 -6.31
N GLY A 380 9.44 14.99 -6.96
CA GLY A 380 10.56 14.32 -6.29
C GLY A 380 10.18 13.04 -5.51
N ASN A 381 9.05 12.40 -5.83
CA ASN A 381 8.54 11.22 -5.12
C ASN A 381 9.60 10.13 -4.99
N HIS A 382 10.28 9.74 -6.09
CA HIS A 382 11.32 8.71 -6.08
C HIS A 382 12.49 9.09 -5.15
N ALA A 383 13.01 10.30 -5.27
CA ALA A 383 14.14 10.78 -4.47
C ALA A 383 13.79 10.81 -2.97
N ARG A 384 12.62 11.33 -2.63
CA ARG A 384 12.16 11.44 -1.23
C ARG A 384 11.92 10.07 -0.58
N ILE A 385 11.29 9.12 -1.30
CA ILE A 385 11.08 7.75 -0.80
C ILE A 385 12.42 7.04 -0.65
N SER A 386 13.31 7.16 -1.63
CA SER A 386 14.65 6.56 -1.59
C SER A 386 15.49 7.11 -0.43
N SER A 387 15.42 8.44 -0.17
CA SER A 387 16.09 9.07 0.96
C SER A 387 15.57 8.54 2.28
N LEU A 388 14.25 8.53 2.47
CA LEU A 388 13.62 8.03 3.68
C LEU A 388 14.02 6.57 3.99
N ILE A 389 14.01 5.70 2.98
CA ILE A 389 14.37 4.29 3.16
C ILE A 389 15.83 4.16 3.62
N ARG A 390 16.76 4.95 3.04
CA ARG A 390 18.17 4.96 3.46
C ARG A 390 18.35 5.56 4.85
N GLU A 391 17.71 6.69 5.16
CA GLU A 391 17.77 7.36 6.46
C GLU A 391 17.26 6.49 7.60
N LYS A 392 16.32 5.59 7.30
CA LYS A 392 15.79 4.60 8.23
C LYS A 392 16.53 3.25 8.19
N ASP A 393 17.77 3.22 7.68
CA ASP A 393 18.57 2.00 7.57
C ASP A 393 17.79 0.84 6.92
N PHE A 394 17.05 1.15 5.84
CA PHE A 394 16.17 0.19 5.15
C PHE A 394 15.16 -0.49 6.09
N PHE A 395 14.75 0.19 7.15
CA PHE A 395 13.85 -0.34 8.19
C PHE A 395 14.32 -1.70 8.77
N GLY A 396 15.62 -1.88 8.90
CA GLY A 396 16.22 -3.11 9.38
C GLY A 396 16.13 -4.31 8.43
N ARG A 397 15.77 -4.10 7.14
CA ARG A 397 15.59 -5.18 6.16
C ARG A 397 16.81 -5.37 5.26
N GLY A 398 17.72 -4.39 5.23
CA GLY A 398 18.87 -4.32 4.34
C GLY A 398 18.48 -3.89 2.92
N GLU A 399 19.42 -3.29 2.20
CA GLU A 399 19.22 -2.77 0.84
C GLU A 399 18.73 -3.83 -0.15
N SER A 400 19.31 -5.04 -0.09
CA SER A 400 18.92 -6.16 -0.96
C SER A 400 17.48 -6.65 -0.78
N GLY A 401 16.82 -6.22 0.30
CA GLY A 401 15.40 -6.48 0.57
C GLY A 401 14.45 -5.63 -0.26
N PHE A 402 14.96 -4.56 -0.92
CA PHE A 402 14.15 -3.62 -1.69
C PHE A 402 14.53 -3.60 -3.17
N ARG A 403 13.54 -3.34 -4.01
CA ARG A 403 13.70 -2.99 -5.41
C ARG A 403 12.79 -1.82 -5.73
N LEU A 404 13.37 -0.63 -5.94
CA LEU A 404 12.64 0.54 -6.38
C LEU A 404 12.70 0.61 -7.91
N PHE A 405 11.59 0.98 -8.54
CA PHE A 405 11.47 1.20 -9.97
C PHE A 405 10.50 2.35 -10.23
N GLU A 406 10.75 3.09 -11.30
CA GLU A 406 10.11 4.38 -11.49
C GLU A 406 9.17 4.36 -12.70
N GLN A 407 7.93 4.85 -12.52
CA GLN A 407 6.99 5.03 -13.62
C GLN A 407 7.25 6.33 -14.36
N PRO A 408 7.09 6.35 -15.70
CA PRO A 408 7.20 7.56 -16.48
C PRO A 408 6.07 8.53 -16.16
N LEU A 409 6.35 9.80 -16.37
CA LEU A 409 5.33 10.82 -16.46
C LEU A 409 4.85 10.91 -17.90
N VAL A 410 3.54 11.05 -18.11
CA VAL A 410 2.91 11.04 -19.42
C VAL A 410 2.19 12.37 -19.69
N PRO A 411 2.09 12.82 -20.95
CA PRO A 411 1.44 14.07 -21.33
C PRO A 411 -0.02 14.13 -20.87
N VAL A 412 -0.46 15.32 -20.47
CA VAL A 412 -1.88 15.61 -20.21
C VAL A 412 -2.52 16.06 -21.52
N VAL A 413 -3.67 15.45 -21.86
CA VAL A 413 -4.43 15.75 -23.08
C VAL A 413 -5.71 16.48 -22.73
N THR A 414 -6.15 17.39 -23.61
CA THR A 414 -7.43 18.08 -23.50
C THR A 414 -8.54 17.31 -24.25
N VAL A 415 -9.80 17.60 -23.93
CA VAL A 415 -10.95 17.06 -24.68
C VAL A 415 -11.03 17.63 -26.10
N ARG A 416 -10.45 18.81 -26.35
CA ARG A 416 -10.42 19.46 -27.67
C ARG A 416 -9.36 18.81 -28.55
N GLY A 417 -9.75 17.89 -29.40
CA GLY A 417 -8.89 17.21 -30.37
C GLY A 417 -7.74 16.41 -29.76
N GLY A 418 -7.73 16.17 -28.44
CA GLY A 418 -6.62 15.48 -27.76
C GLY A 418 -5.31 16.28 -27.74
N ALA A 419 -5.38 17.61 -27.82
CA ALA A 419 -4.20 18.49 -27.75
C ALA A 419 -3.47 18.32 -26.40
N TRP A 420 -2.15 18.26 -26.45
CA TRP A 420 -1.34 18.22 -25.23
C TRP A 420 -1.35 19.58 -24.51
N VAL A 421 -1.40 19.53 -23.20
CA VAL A 421 -1.33 20.74 -22.39
C VAL A 421 0.12 21.22 -22.34
N VAL A 422 0.39 22.35 -23.01
CA VAL A 422 1.71 22.99 -23.02
C VAL A 422 1.97 23.59 -21.63
N SER A 423 3.16 23.41 -21.11
CA SER A 423 3.57 24.03 -19.86
C SER A 423 3.83 25.52 -20.07
N GLU A 424 3.33 26.34 -19.14
CA GLU A 424 3.60 27.79 -19.17
C GLU A 424 4.92 28.14 -18.48
N GLU A 425 5.41 27.25 -17.60
CA GLU A 425 6.62 27.48 -16.80
C GLU A 425 7.91 27.27 -17.58
N LYS A 426 7.86 26.42 -18.58
CA LYS A 426 9.02 26.06 -19.41
C LYS A 426 8.63 26.01 -20.88
N GLU A 427 9.51 26.53 -21.72
CA GLU A 427 9.40 26.46 -23.16
C GLU A 427 9.56 25.01 -23.66
N MET A 428 8.91 24.69 -24.76
CA MET A 428 8.91 23.36 -25.36
C MET A 428 8.70 22.25 -24.31
N SER A 429 7.72 22.41 -23.46
CA SER A 429 7.44 21.51 -22.37
C SER A 429 5.94 21.25 -22.24
N VAL A 430 5.59 20.07 -21.76
CA VAL A 430 4.21 19.61 -21.61
C VAL A 430 3.88 19.36 -20.15
N ALA A 431 2.62 19.56 -19.77
CA ALA A 431 2.12 19.17 -18.47
C ALA A 431 2.12 17.65 -18.37
N LEU A 432 2.76 17.13 -17.33
CA LEU A 432 2.99 15.71 -17.13
C LEU A 432 2.36 15.20 -15.85
N LYS A 433 1.84 13.99 -15.88
CA LYS A 433 1.33 13.27 -14.69
C LYS A 433 1.71 11.80 -14.74
N PRO A 434 1.78 11.10 -13.58
CA PRO A 434 1.98 9.64 -13.55
C PRO A 434 0.90 8.88 -14.33
N GLY A 435 1.29 7.84 -15.08
CA GLY A 435 0.43 7.06 -15.98
C GLY A 435 -0.54 6.06 -15.30
N GLY A 436 -0.69 6.14 -13.98
CA GLY A 436 -1.59 5.26 -13.23
C GLY A 436 -0.89 4.03 -12.63
N HIS A 437 -1.56 3.40 -11.67
CA HIS A 437 -0.95 2.28 -10.94
C HIS A 437 -0.88 0.96 -11.71
N GLY A 438 -1.58 0.83 -12.84
CA GLY A 438 -1.46 -0.34 -13.72
C GLY A 438 -0.13 -0.42 -14.47
N ALA A 439 0.59 0.70 -14.59
CA ALA A 439 1.96 0.73 -15.10
C ALA A 439 2.91 -0.24 -14.37
N ILE A 440 2.56 -0.64 -13.15
CA ILE A 440 3.38 -1.51 -12.29
C ILE A 440 3.77 -2.82 -12.99
N TRP A 441 2.86 -3.41 -13.77
CA TRP A 441 3.09 -4.71 -14.39
C TRP A 441 4.16 -4.65 -15.47
N LYS A 442 3.99 -3.74 -16.45
CA LYS A 442 4.98 -3.55 -17.51
C LYS A 442 6.33 -3.14 -16.93
N LEU A 443 6.36 -2.24 -15.96
CA LEU A 443 7.60 -1.80 -15.32
C LEU A 443 8.29 -2.92 -14.53
N MET A 444 7.54 -3.79 -13.86
CA MET A 444 8.11 -4.98 -13.21
C MET A 444 8.78 -5.92 -14.23
N HIS A 445 8.22 -6.02 -15.44
CA HIS A 445 8.83 -6.78 -16.53
C HIS A 445 10.05 -6.06 -17.08
N ASP A 446 9.91 -4.82 -17.55
CA ASP A 446 10.94 -4.05 -18.26
C ASP A 446 12.18 -3.78 -17.40
N GLN A 447 11.97 -3.54 -16.08
CA GLN A 447 13.06 -3.23 -15.14
C GLN A 447 13.54 -4.46 -14.35
N GLY A 448 13.20 -5.68 -14.80
CA GLY A 448 13.71 -6.93 -14.28
C GLY A 448 13.28 -7.27 -12.85
N VAL A 449 12.14 -6.74 -12.37
CA VAL A 449 11.63 -7.01 -11.01
C VAL A 449 11.18 -8.46 -10.89
N PHE A 450 10.50 -9.02 -11.90
CA PHE A 450 10.12 -10.45 -11.91
C PHE A 450 11.35 -11.35 -11.82
N THR A 451 12.39 -11.06 -12.59
CA THR A 451 13.67 -11.79 -12.54
C THR A 451 14.32 -11.71 -11.16
N TRP A 452 14.31 -10.52 -10.54
CA TRP A 452 14.84 -10.31 -9.19
C TRP A 452 14.06 -11.10 -8.13
N LEU A 453 12.72 -11.16 -8.23
CA LEU A 453 11.87 -11.95 -7.34
C LEU A 453 12.06 -13.45 -7.57
N GLY A 454 12.16 -13.89 -8.83
CA GLY A 454 12.45 -15.28 -9.20
C GLY A 454 13.79 -15.78 -8.67
N ALA A 455 14.85 -14.95 -8.75
CA ALA A 455 16.15 -15.25 -8.15
C ALA A 455 16.10 -15.44 -6.63
N LYS A 456 15.11 -14.79 -5.96
CA LYS A 456 14.81 -14.97 -4.54
C LYS A 456 13.80 -16.10 -4.27
N LYS A 457 13.46 -16.91 -5.28
CA LYS A 457 12.51 -18.04 -5.21
C LYS A 457 11.10 -17.63 -4.75
N ARG A 458 10.65 -16.42 -5.14
CA ARG A 458 9.29 -15.97 -4.85
C ARG A 458 8.35 -16.45 -5.96
N VAL A 459 7.18 -16.94 -5.57
CA VAL A 459 6.15 -17.46 -6.49
C VAL A 459 4.90 -16.60 -6.52
N GLY A 460 4.64 -15.89 -5.43
CA GLY A 460 3.50 -14.99 -5.30
C GLY A 460 3.89 -13.67 -4.63
N ALA A 461 2.98 -12.69 -4.73
CA ALA A 461 3.10 -11.44 -3.99
C ALA A 461 1.74 -10.92 -3.54
N THR A 462 1.74 -10.15 -2.45
CA THR A 462 0.62 -9.28 -2.08
C THR A 462 0.88 -7.86 -2.58
N VAL A 463 -0.17 -7.21 -3.10
CA VAL A 463 -0.11 -5.82 -3.57
C VAL A 463 -0.92 -4.97 -2.60
N ARG A 464 -0.33 -3.90 -2.07
CA ARG A 464 -0.98 -3.02 -1.09
C ARG A 464 -0.76 -1.55 -1.44
N GLN A 465 -1.84 -0.75 -1.40
CA GLN A 465 -1.70 0.70 -1.56
C GLN A 465 -1.21 1.37 -0.28
N ILE A 466 -0.23 2.27 -0.40
CA ILE A 466 0.38 2.99 0.73
C ILE A 466 -0.63 3.77 1.57
N THR A 467 -1.66 4.30 0.94
CA THR A 467 -2.67 5.12 1.63
C THR A 467 -3.72 4.30 2.38
N ASN A 468 -3.58 2.98 2.42
CA ASN A 468 -4.47 2.09 3.16
C ASN A 468 -3.73 1.46 4.36
N PRO A 469 -3.72 2.09 5.53
CA PRO A 469 -3.02 1.58 6.71
C PRO A 469 -3.72 0.39 7.38
N MET A 470 -4.97 0.06 6.99
CA MET A 470 -5.75 -1.02 7.60
C MET A 470 -5.37 -2.41 7.11
N ALA A 471 -4.97 -2.52 5.83
CA ALA A 471 -4.64 -3.81 5.25
C ALA A 471 -3.42 -4.44 5.96
N GLY A 472 -3.57 -5.64 6.49
CA GLY A 472 -2.52 -6.38 7.19
C GLY A 472 -2.68 -6.44 8.71
N THR A 473 -3.76 -5.88 9.26
CA THR A 473 -4.01 -5.85 10.71
C THR A 473 -4.77 -7.09 11.23
N ASP A 474 -5.16 -8.01 10.36
CA ASP A 474 -5.87 -9.24 10.73
C ASP A 474 -5.56 -10.43 9.81
N THR A 475 -6.45 -11.42 9.83
CA THR A 475 -6.38 -12.68 9.09
C THR A 475 -6.34 -12.51 7.56
N THR A 476 -6.88 -11.41 7.02
CA THR A 476 -7.19 -11.28 5.58
C THR A 476 -5.97 -11.40 4.67
N ILE A 477 -4.84 -10.77 5.00
CA ILE A 477 -3.63 -10.82 4.15
C ILE A 477 -3.05 -12.23 4.11
N PHE A 478 -3.01 -12.93 5.25
CA PHE A 478 -2.57 -14.31 5.29
C PHE A 478 -3.53 -15.22 4.51
N ALA A 479 -4.85 -15.08 4.71
CA ALA A 479 -5.84 -15.89 4.02
C ALA A 479 -5.81 -15.65 2.50
N LEU A 480 -5.68 -14.41 2.05
CA LEU A 480 -5.58 -14.06 0.63
C LEU A 480 -4.38 -14.72 -0.04
N SER A 481 -3.20 -14.62 0.59
CA SER A 481 -1.99 -15.27 0.08
C SER A 481 -2.06 -16.79 0.20
N GLY A 482 -2.66 -17.31 1.27
CA GLY A 482 -2.84 -18.74 1.51
C GLY A 482 -3.72 -19.42 0.47
N VAL A 483 -4.89 -18.85 0.19
CA VAL A 483 -5.79 -19.35 -0.88
C VAL A 483 -5.11 -19.24 -2.24
N GLY A 484 -4.54 -18.07 -2.54
CA GLY A 484 -3.88 -17.83 -3.82
C GLY A 484 -2.74 -18.80 -4.12
N ALA A 485 -1.86 -19.02 -3.16
CA ALA A 485 -0.71 -19.93 -3.32
C ALA A 485 -1.13 -21.40 -3.34
N ARG A 486 -1.99 -21.83 -2.40
CA ARG A 486 -2.43 -23.21 -2.26
C ARG A 486 -3.22 -23.69 -3.49
N GLU A 487 -4.12 -22.86 -4.00
CA GLU A 487 -4.94 -23.18 -5.16
C GLU A 487 -4.29 -22.80 -6.49
N ASN A 488 -3.03 -22.37 -6.43
CA ASN A 488 -2.28 -21.97 -7.60
C ASN A 488 -3.04 -20.95 -8.46
N LYS A 489 -3.63 -19.93 -7.84
CA LYS A 489 -4.36 -18.85 -8.52
C LYS A 489 -3.42 -17.88 -9.22
N ALA A 490 -3.93 -17.18 -10.23
CA ALA A 490 -3.18 -16.15 -10.92
C ALA A 490 -3.34 -14.78 -10.24
N MET A 491 -4.58 -14.46 -9.81
CA MET A 491 -4.87 -13.20 -9.14
C MET A 491 -6.05 -13.34 -8.18
N GLY A 492 -5.92 -12.71 -7.01
CA GLY A 492 -6.96 -12.66 -5.99
C GLY A 492 -7.27 -11.23 -5.57
N PHE A 493 -8.52 -10.96 -5.26
CA PHE A 493 -9.02 -9.67 -4.81
C PHE A 493 -9.53 -9.78 -3.37
N ALA A 494 -8.98 -9.03 -2.44
CA ALA A 494 -9.66 -8.81 -1.18
C ALA A 494 -10.79 -7.80 -1.42
N SER A 495 -12.01 -8.21 -1.20
CA SER A 495 -13.23 -7.43 -1.43
C SER A 495 -13.98 -7.20 -0.12
N CYS A 496 -14.82 -6.18 -0.12
CA CYS A 496 -15.66 -5.87 1.03
C CYS A 496 -17.04 -5.41 0.58
N GLU A 497 -17.95 -5.27 1.52
CA GLU A 497 -19.25 -4.65 1.30
C GLU A 497 -19.10 -3.25 0.69
N ARG A 498 -19.99 -2.90 -0.24
CA ARG A 498 -20.07 -1.59 -0.88
C ARG A 498 -21.41 -0.94 -0.55
N HIS A 499 -21.39 0.34 -0.18
CA HIS A 499 -22.63 1.08 -0.02
C HIS A 499 -23.31 1.33 -1.38
N LEU A 500 -24.63 1.21 -1.39
CA LEU A 500 -25.44 1.50 -2.57
C LEU A 500 -25.14 2.92 -3.09
N GLY A 501 -24.91 3.06 -4.39
CA GLY A 501 -24.57 4.34 -5.03
C GLY A 501 -23.14 4.85 -4.76
N ALA A 502 -22.30 4.12 -4.04
CA ALA A 502 -20.93 4.55 -3.82
C ALA A 502 -20.11 4.51 -5.13
N ALA A 503 -19.44 5.62 -5.43
CA ALA A 503 -18.57 5.78 -6.60
C ALA A 503 -17.20 5.08 -6.37
N GLU A 504 -17.20 3.77 -6.40
CA GLU A 504 -16.03 2.93 -6.16
C GLU A 504 -15.91 1.88 -7.26
N GLY A 505 -14.69 1.35 -7.46
CA GLY A 505 -14.47 0.19 -8.31
C GLY A 505 -15.18 -1.04 -7.74
N VAL A 506 -15.78 -1.82 -8.62
CA VAL A 506 -16.63 -2.96 -8.30
C VAL A 506 -15.97 -4.23 -8.82
N ASN A 507 -15.88 -5.27 -7.98
CA ASN A 507 -15.42 -6.57 -8.44
C ASN A 507 -16.62 -7.39 -8.95
N VAL A 508 -16.48 -7.90 -10.18
CA VAL A 508 -17.50 -8.69 -10.88
C VAL A 508 -16.87 -9.96 -11.46
N LEU A 509 -17.63 -11.02 -11.54
CA LEU A 509 -17.29 -12.15 -12.40
C LEU A 509 -17.87 -11.86 -13.78
N VAL A 510 -17.02 -11.70 -14.77
CA VAL A 510 -17.40 -11.45 -16.16
C VAL A 510 -17.44 -12.77 -16.92
N GLU A 511 -18.56 -13.01 -17.59
CA GLU A 511 -18.75 -14.08 -18.54
C GLU A 511 -18.85 -13.48 -19.95
N ARG A 512 -18.03 -13.95 -20.89
CA ARG A 512 -18.03 -13.48 -22.29
C ARG A 512 -18.15 -14.67 -23.21
N GLY A 513 -18.96 -14.58 -24.24
CA GLY A 513 -19.03 -15.62 -25.26
C GLY A 513 -20.37 -15.73 -25.96
N PRO A 514 -20.53 -16.73 -26.79
CA PRO A 514 -19.47 -17.65 -27.21
C PRO A 514 -18.44 -17.00 -28.13
N ASP A 515 -17.19 -17.44 -28.09
CA ASP A 515 -16.17 -17.09 -29.09
C ASP A 515 -16.38 -17.91 -30.40
N ALA A 516 -15.54 -17.66 -31.39
CA ALA A 516 -15.61 -18.36 -32.68
C ALA A 516 -15.49 -19.91 -32.57
N ALA A 517 -14.98 -20.40 -31.46
CA ALA A 517 -14.88 -21.83 -31.13
C ALA A 517 -16.06 -22.32 -30.27
N GLY A 518 -17.04 -21.45 -29.98
CA GLY A 518 -18.19 -21.78 -29.13
C GLY A 518 -17.89 -21.80 -27.64
N ARG A 519 -16.77 -21.21 -27.17
CA ARG A 519 -16.34 -21.22 -25.77
C ARG A 519 -16.74 -19.93 -25.07
N TYR A 520 -17.03 -20.03 -23.78
CA TYR A 520 -17.23 -18.86 -22.93
C TYR A 520 -15.96 -18.60 -22.09
N ALA A 521 -15.57 -17.36 -21.98
CA ALA A 521 -14.46 -16.90 -21.14
C ALA A 521 -14.98 -16.36 -19.80
N TYR A 522 -14.32 -16.69 -18.71
CA TYR A 522 -14.70 -16.30 -17.34
C TYR A 522 -13.50 -15.75 -16.59
N GLY A 523 -13.71 -14.64 -15.87
CA GLY A 523 -12.68 -14.09 -14.98
C GLY A 523 -13.26 -13.05 -14.03
N VAL A 524 -12.67 -12.94 -12.84
CA VAL A 524 -12.99 -11.82 -11.95
C VAL A 524 -12.28 -10.57 -12.47
N SER A 525 -13.03 -9.51 -12.68
CA SER A 525 -12.54 -8.21 -13.12
C SER A 525 -12.97 -7.11 -12.16
N ASN A 526 -12.28 -5.96 -12.22
CA ASN A 526 -12.68 -4.73 -11.54
C ASN A 526 -13.21 -3.74 -12.56
N VAL A 527 -14.46 -3.33 -12.40
CA VAL A 527 -15.11 -2.35 -13.26
C VAL A 527 -15.51 -1.10 -12.46
N GLU A 528 -15.51 0.05 -13.11
CA GLU A 528 -16.09 1.25 -12.51
C GLU A 528 -17.62 1.13 -12.43
N TYR A 529 -18.24 1.69 -11.40
CA TYR A 529 -19.72 1.61 -11.26
C TYR A 529 -20.48 2.15 -12.48
N THR A 530 -19.93 3.11 -13.19
CA THR A 530 -20.50 3.66 -14.44
C THR A 530 -20.52 2.66 -15.60
N VAL A 531 -19.64 1.65 -15.57
CA VAL A 531 -19.61 0.58 -16.58
C VAL A 531 -20.80 -0.36 -16.40
N LEU A 532 -21.20 -0.66 -15.16
CA LEU A 532 -22.41 -1.46 -14.89
C LEU A 532 -23.63 -0.83 -15.55
N GLN A 533 -23.79 0.49 -15.40
CA GLN A 533 -24.91 1.24 -16.00
C GLN A 533 -24.93 1.16 -17.53
N ARG A 534 -23.74 1.21 -18.19
CA ARG A 534 -23.63 1.06 -19.65
C ARG A 534 -24.05 -0.32 -20.14
N HIS A 535 -23.84 -1.35 -19.33
CA HIS A 535 -24.30 -2.72 -19.61
C HIS A 535 -25.74 -2.98 -19.15
N GLY A 536 -26.51 -1.93 -18.78
CA GLY A 536 -27.89 -2.06 -18.33
C GLY A 536 -28.05 -2.72 -16.97
N ILE A 537 -26.97 -2.83 -16.19
CA ILE A 537 -26.98 -3.44 -14.86
C ILE A 537 -27.18 -2.32 -13.84
N SER A 538 -28.31 -2.38 -13.13
CA SER A 538 -28.65 -1.46 -12.06
C SER A 538 -27.83 -1.74 -10.79
N ASP A 539 -27.56 -0.69 -10.02
CA ASP A 539 -26.90 -0.82 -8.70
C ASP A 539 -27.96 -1.25 -7.68
N GLU A 540 -28.21 -2.54 -7.59
CA GLU A 540 -29.22 -3.15 -6.74
C GLU A 540 -28.69 -3.41 -5.32
N PRO A 541 -29.55 -3.33 -4.29
CA PRO A 541 -29.19 -3.75 -2.95
C PRO A 541 -29.01 -5.28 -2.89
N VAL A 542 -28.15 -5.76 -1.98
CA VAL A 542 -27.93 -7.20 -1.73
C VAL A 542 -29.20 -7.91 -1.28
N ALA A 543 -30.08 -7.20 -0.57
CA ALA A 543 -31.41 -7.66 -0.14
C ALA A 543 -32.36 -6.44 -0.06
N PRO A 544 -33.68 -6.64 -0.18
CA PRO A 544 -34.66 -5.55 -0.06
C PRO A 544 -34.47 -4.74 1.22
N GLY A 545 -34.29 -3.42 1.09
CA GLY A 545 -34.07 -2.50 2.21
C GLY A 545 -32.63 -2.45 2.76
N SER A 546 -31.68 -3.20 2.19
CA SER A 546 -30.26 -3.10 2.55
C SER A 546 -29.65 -1.83 1.97
N SER A 547 -28.73 -1.21 2.72
CA SER A 547 -27.85 -0.14 2.23
C SER A 547 -26.61 -0.66 1.50
N GLU A 548 -26.41 -1.98 1.50
CA GLU A 548 -25.30 -2.64 0.82
C GLU A 548 -25.68 -2.99 -0.62
N ALA A 549 -24.77 -2.71 -1.54
CA ALA A 549 -24.92 -3.04 -2.95
C ALA A 549 -24.61 -4.52 -3.21
N ARG A 550 -25.29 -5.08 -4.21
CA ARG A 550 -25.14 -6.48 -4.65
C ARG A 550 -23.71 -6.85 -5.02
N PHE A 551 -22.99 -5.95 -5.70
CA PHE A 551 -21.62 -6.19 -6.11
C PHE A 551 -20.62 -5.61 -5.12
N PRO A 552 -19.58 -6.37 -4.71
CA PRO A 552 -18.62 -5.95 -3.70
C PRO A 552 -17.65 -4.87 -4.20
N ALA A 553 -17.14 -4.06 -3.26
CA ALA A 553 -16.12 -3.07 -3.53
C ALA A 553 -14.74 -3.71 -3.74
N ASN A 554 -13.95 -3.11 -4.62
CA ASN A 554 -12.53 -3.38 -4.75
C ASN A 554 -11.72 -2.56 -3.72
N THR A 555 -10.87 -3.23 -2.96
CA THR A 555 -10.04 -2.60 -1.91
C THR A 555 -8.64 -2.23 -2.36
N ASN A 556 -8.22 -2.65 -3.55
CA ASN A 556 -6.84 -2.55 -4.03
C ASN A 556 -5.82 -3.32 -3.18
N VAL A 557 -6.28 -4.36 -2.47
CA VAL A 557 -5.44 -5.36 -1.83
C VAL A 557 -5.55 -6.63 -2.63
N LEU A 558 -4.43 -7.07 -3.22
CA LEU A 558 -4.43 -8.13 -4.22
C LEU A 558 -3.40 -9.22 -3.86
N TYR A 559 -3.69 -10.43 -4.29
CA TYR A 559 -2.70 -11.50 -4.47
C TYR A 559 -2.37 -11.64 -5.95
N ILE A 560 -1.12 -11.91 -6.27
CA ILE A 560 -0.67 -12.24 -7.62
C ILE A 560 0.25 -13.46 -7.62
N GLY A 561 0.05 -14.35 -8.58
CA GLY A 561 0.99 -15.40 -8.95
C GLY A 561 1.98 -14.85 -9.97
N LEU A 562 3.25 -14.65 -9.58
CA LEU A 562 4.25 -13.88 -10.33
C LEU A 562 4.45 -14.41 -11.77
N GLU A 563 4.61 -15.73 -11.93
CA GLU A 563 4.80 -16.35 -13.25
C GLU A 563 3.58 -16.15 -14.16
N LYS A 564 2.37 -16.20 -13.60
CA LYS A 564 1.13 -16.06 -14.38
C LYS A 564 0.91 -14.63 -14.84
N ILE A 565 1.23 -13.65 -14.00
CA ILE A 565 1.21 -12.23 -14.38
C ILE A 565 2.25 -11.98 -15.48
N GLN A 566 3.47 -12.49 -15.33
CA GLN A 566 4.51 -12.35 -16.35
C GLN A 566 4.07 -12.97 -17.69
N LYS A 567 3.50 -14.16 -17.69
CA LYS A 567 2.97 -14.79 -18.90
C LYS A 567 1.84 -13.98 -19.55
N ALA A 568 0.96 -13.37 -18.74
CA ALA A 568 -0.10 -12.50 -19.24
C ALA A 568 0.45 -11.27 -19.98
N LEU A 569 1.54 -10.69 -19.46
CA LEU A 569 2.24 -9.58 -20.12
C LEU A 569 2.87 -9.99 -21.46
N GLU A 570 3.50 -11.16 -21.49
CA GLU A 570 4.18 -11.68 -22.68
C GLU A 570 3.20 -12.14 -23.79
N SER A 571 2.00 -12.55 -23.41
CA SER A 571 1.01 -13.10 -24.33
C SER A 571 0.11 -12.04 -24.99
N SER A 572 0.05 -10.80 -24.46
CA SER A 572 -0.86 -9.76 -24.97
C SER A 572 -0.39 -8.36 -24.61
N PRO A 573 -0.40 -7.41 -25.58
CA PRO A 573 -0.21 -5.97 -25.30
C PRO A 573 -1.17 -5.43 -24.23
N ARG A 574 -2.37 -5.99 -24.13
CA ARG A 574 -3.37 -5.66 -23.10
C ARG A 574 -2.92 -6.02 -21.69
N GLY A 575 -2.19 -7.12 -21.52
CA GLY A 575 -1.60 -7.49 -20.24
C GLY A 575 -0.66 -6.40 -19.72
N ALA A 576 0.06 -5.72 -20.62
CA ALA A 576 0.95 -4.62 -20.29
C ALA A 576 0.18 -3.34 -19.84
N PHE A 577 -1.02 -3.11 -20.39
CA PHE A 577 -1.81 -1.90 -20.16
C PHE A 577 -3.26 -2.24 -19.77
N PRO A 578 -3.46 -2.82 -18.59
CA PRO A 578 -4.78 -3.27 -18.17
C PRO A 578 -5.72 -2.07 -17.93
N GLY A 579 -6.90 -2.09 -18.54
CA GLY A 579 -7.99 -1.16 -18.28
C GLY A 579 -7.60 0.31 -18.43
N MET A 580 -7.06 0.69 -19.60
CA MET A 580 -6.74 2.08 -19.91
C MET A 580 -7.99 2.96 -19.86
N LEU A 581 -7.84 4.16 -19.31
CA LEU A 581 -8.90 5.16 -19.19
C LEU A 581 -8.32 6.59 -19.22
N VAL A 582 -9.17 7.56 -19.57
CA VAL A 582 -8.86 8.99 -19.41
C VAL A 582 -9.94 9.63 -18.52
N ASN A 583 -9.53 10.23 -17.41
CA ASN A 583 -10.45 10.93 -16.51
C ASN A 583 -10.62 12.39 -16.99
N LEU A 584 -11.73 12.68 -17.62
CA LEU A 584 -12.07 13.98 -18.21
C LEU A 584 -12.86 14.91 -17.28
N SER A 585 -12.95 14.61 -16.00
CA SER A 585 -13.81 15.36 -15.06
C SER A 585 -13.22 16.71 -14.59
N LYS A 586 -11.93 16.97 -14.84
CA LYS A 586 -11.20 18.12 -14.27
C LYS A 586 -10.72 19.07 -15.33
N PRO A 587 -10.75 20.41 -15.07
CA PRO A 587 -10.05 21.37 -15.89
C PRO A 587 -8.54 21.09 -15.83
N VAL A 588 -7.86 21.17 -16.95
CA VAL A 588 -6.41 20.96 -17.10
C VAL A 588 -5.69 22.18 -17.65
N THR A 589 -6.43 23.18 -18.11
CA THR A 589 -5.94 24.47 -18.58
C THR A 589 -6.52 25.62 -17.73
N LYS A 590 -5.94 26.81 -17.80
CA LYS A 590 -6.40 27.99 -17.05
C LYS A 590 -7.76 28.51 -17.51
N ASP A 591 -8.06 28.38 -18.77
CA ASP A 591 -9.36 28.71 -19.40
C ASP A 591 -10.45 27.68 -19.13
N GLY A 592 -10.17 26.70 -18.26
CA GLY A 592 -11.15 25.73 -17.79
C GLY A 592 -11.40 24.53 -18.70
N VAL A 593 -10.60 24.33 -19.76
CA VAL A 593 -10.76 23.18 -20.67
C VAL A 593 -10.52 21.89 -19.88
N LYS A 594 -11.47 20.95 -19.98
CA LYS A 594 -11.37 19.64 -19.34
C LYS A 594 -10.35 18.78 -20.09
N GLY A 595 -9.76 17.84 -19.35
CA GLY A 595 -8.81 16.89 -19.93
C GLY A 595 -8.29 15.93 -18.86
N GLY A 596 -7.35 15.09 -19.28
CA GLY A 596 -6.74 14.09 -18.40
C GLY A 596 -5.47 13.54 -19.01
N ARG A 597 -5.07 12.39 -18.60
CA ARG A 597 -3.99 11.60 -19.18
C ARG A 597 -4.43 10.15 -19.32
N LEU A 598 -3.74 9.42 -20.14
CA LEU A 598 -3.93 7.98 -20.20
C LEU A 598 -3.51 7.36 -18.86
N GLU A 599 -4.44 6.69 -18.20
CA GLU A 599 -4.24 6.01 -16.92
C GLU A 599 -4.50 4.51 -17.09
N THR A 600 -3.79 3.71 -16.31
CA THR A 600 -4.02 2.27 -16.22
C THR A 600 -4.29 1.84 -14.79
N SER A 601 -5.15 0.83 -14.63
CA SER A 601 -5.51 0.24 -13.34
C SER A 601 -4.88 -1.12 -13.16
N MET A 602 -4.18 -1.35 -12.04
CA MET A 602 -3.46 -2.60 -11.79
C MET A 602 -4.38 -3.83 -11.69
N GLN A 603 -5.64 -3.63 -11.34
CA GLN A 603 -6.60 -4.72 -11.18
C GLN A 603 -6.97 -5.37 -12.51
N ASN A 604 -6.98 -4.57 -13.58
CA ASN A 604 -7.54 -5.01 -14.87
C ASN A 604 -6.61 -5.90 -15.68
N ILE A 605 -5.41 -6.20 -15.18
CA ILE A 605 -4.62 -7.33 -15.72
C ILE A 605 -5.37 -8.66 -15.59
N ALA A 606 -6.32 -8.75 -14.66
CA ALA A 606 -7.21 -9.88 -14.51
C ALA A 606 -7.98 -10.22 -15.80
N ASP A 607 -8.25 -9.23 -16.65
CA ASP A 607 -8.90 -9.42 -17.95
C ASP A 607 -8.06 -10.25 -18.94
N ALA A 608 -6.77 -10.40 -18.67
CA ALA A 608 -5.86 -11.29 -19.39
C ALA A 608 -5.69 -12.67 -18.72
N LEU A 609 -6.39 -12.94 -17.62
CA LEU A 609 -6.28 -14.14 -16.80
C LEU A 609 -7.60 -14.94 -16.80
N GLU A 610 -8.18 -15.12 -17.97
CA GLU A 610 -9.48 -15.78 -18.12
C GLU A 610 -9.35 -17.31 -18.08
N GLY A 611 -10.38 -17.98 -17.54
CA GLY A 611 -10.63 -19.41 -17.72
C GLY A 611 -11.66 -19.63 -18.84
N PHE A 612 -11.60 -20.77 -19.54
CA PHE A 612 -12.48 -21.06 -20.66
C PHE A 612 -13.33 -22.30 -20.39
N SER A 613 -14.60 -22.23 -20.84
CA SER A 613 -15.47 -23.41 -20.89
C SER A 613 -15.11 -24.34 -22.05
N LYS A 614 -15.77 -25.51 -22.11
CA LYS A 614 -15.76 -26.33 -23.31
C LYS A 614 -16.62 -25.65 -24.40
N PRO A 615 -16.33 -25.95 -25.69
CA PRO A 615 -17.18 -25.48 -26.78
C PRO A 615 -18.65 -25.90 -26.60
N GLY A 616 -19.56 -24.95 -26.75
CA GLY A 616 -21.01 -25.19 -26.64
C GLY A 616 -21.56 -25.30 -25.22
N GLU A 617 -20.72 -25.21 -24.18
CA GLU A 617 -21.12 -25.33 -22.79
C GLU A 617 -20.81 -24.03 -22.01
N ARG A 618 -21.72 -23.58 -21.13
CA ARG A 618 -21.44 -22.56 -20.12
C ARG A 618 -20.83 -23.23 -18.88
N LEU A 619 -19.88 -22.56 -18.22
CA LEU A 619 -19.30 -23.07 -16.97
C LEU A 619 -20.33 -22.90 -15.84
N PRO A 620 -20.74 -23.99 -15.18
CA PRO A 620 -21.74 -23.89 -14.11
C PRO A 620 -21.17 -23.15 -12.90
N PRO A 621 -21.99 -22.40 -12.13
CA PRO A 621 -21.55 -21.65 -10.96
C PRO A 621 -20.74 -22.44 -9.92
N SER A 622 -21.04 -23.74 -9.78
CA SER A 622 -20.30 -24.64 -8.88
C SER A 622 -18.83 -24.81 -9.24
N ARG A 623 -18.43 -24.49 -10.48
CA ARG A 623 -17.04 -24.56 -10.95
C ARG A 623 -16.33 -23.22 -11.06
N TRP A 624 -17.01 -22.11 -10.76
CA TRP A 624 -16.36 -20.78 -10.79
C TRP A 624 -15.20 -20.65 -9.79
N GLY A 625 -15.18 -21.45 -8.72
CA GLY A 625 -14.04 -21.54 -7.81
C GLY A 625 -12.76 -22.12 -8.44
N GLU A 626 -12.84 -22.80 -9.61
CA GLU A 626 -11.70 -23.34 -10.34
C GLU A 626 -10.98 -22.31 -11.21
N LEU A 627 -11.59 -21.12 -11.41
CA LEU A 627 -11.05 -20.05 -12.25
C LEU A 627 -9.67 -19.56 -11.74
N PRO A 628 -8.82 -19.04 -12.64
CA PRO A 628 -7.51 -18.51 -12.27
C PRO A 628 -7.58 -17.25 -11.40
N THR A 629 -8.71 -16.55 -11.38
CA THR A 629 -8.96 -15.38 -10.55
C THR A 629 -10.02 -15.68 -9.48
N PHE A 630 -9.91 -15.03 -8.30
CA PHE A 630 -10.83 -15.26 -7.19
C PHE A 630 -11.06 -13.99 -6.36
N VAL A 631 -12.11 -13.99 -5.55
CA VAL A 631 -12.43 -12.98 -4.55
C VAL A 631 -12.34 -13.59 -3.15
N LEU A 632 -11.81 -12.84 -2.19
CA LEU A 632 -11.87 -13.13 -0.77
C LEU A 632 -12.63 -11.99 -0.08
N TYR A 633 -13.77 -12.29 0.54
CA TYR A 633 -14.58 -11.29 1.23
C TYR A 633 -14.08 -11.03 2.65
N SER A 634 -13.97 -9.76 3.03
CA SER A 634 -13.60 -9.30 4.37
C SER A 634 -14.40 -8.07 4.77
N SER A 635 -14.51 -7.79 6.06
CA SER A 635 -15.16 -6.57 6.55
C SER A 635 -14.44 -5.32 6.07
N ARG A 636 -15.20 -4.33 5.60
CA ARG A 636 -14.67 -3.10 5.00
C ARG A 636 -13.62 -2.43 5.87
N ARG A 637 -13.93 -2.14 7.13
CA ARG A 637 -13.01 -1.41 8.02
C ARG A 637 -11.74 -2.19 8.39
N ARG A 638 -11.72 -3.52 8.23
CA ARG A 638 -10.55 -4.37 8.46
C ARG A 638 -9.59 -4.40 7.29
N ILE A 639 -10.10 -4.23 6.07
CA ILE A 639 -9.29 -4.34 4.86
C ILE A 639 -9.06 -3.01 4.14
N THR A 640 -9.96 -2.02 4.29
CA THR A 640 -9.80 -0.74 3.61
C THR A 640 -10.36 0.42 4.41
N SER A 641 -9.50 1.35 4.80
CA SER A 641 -9.85 2.68 5.29
C SER A 641 -8.71 3.63 4.92
N SER A 642 -8.89 4.33 3.82
CA SER A 642 -7.79 5.06 3.16
C SER A 642 -7.56 6.45 3.75
N ALA A 643 -6.29 6.86 3.85
CA ALA A 643 -5.85 8.22 4.14
C ALA A 643 -5.38 8.90 2.83
N LYS A 644 -6.32 9.37 1.98
CA LYS A 644 -6.03 9.88 0.62
C LYS A 644 -6.24 11.38 0.44
N LYS A 645 -6.99 12.02 1.35
CA LYS A 645 -7.33 13.45 1.25
C LYS A 645 -7.32 14.10 2.63
N LYS A 646 -7.03 15.40 2.68
CA LYS A 646 -7.20 16.22 3.89
C LYS A 646 -8.69 16.36 4.20
N ARG A 647 -9.05 16.36 5.50
CA ARG A 647 -10.41 16.64 5.94
C ARG A 647 -10.79 18.09 5.60
N ASP A 648 -11.99 18.29 5.08
CA ASP A 648 -12.54 19.61 4.82
C ASP A 648 -13.14 20.17 6.12
N VAL A 649 -12.39 21.06 6.77
CA VAL A 649 -12.79 21.66 8.05
C VAL A 649 -13.91 22.69 7.93
N SER A 650 -14.25 23.12 6.70
CA SER A 650 -15.38 24.03 6.46
C SER A 650 -16.73 23.33 6.53
N LYS A 651 -16.73 21.99 6.46
CA LYS A 651 -17.93 21.15 6.52
C LYS A 651 -18.07 20.53 7.91
N PRO A 652 -19.33 20.36 8.38
CA PRO A 652 -19.56 19.67 9.65
C PRO A 652 -19.02 18.25 9.63
N PRO A 653 -18.63 17.70 10.78
CA PRO A 653 -18.21 16.30 10.87
C PRO A 653 -19.35 15.39 10.39
N SER A 654 -19.00 14.43 9.56
CA SER A 654 -19.90 13.38 9.08
C SER A 654 -19.08 12.20 8.60
N SER A 655 -19.68 11.03 8.50
CA SER A 655 -19.01 9.85 7.94
C SER A 655 -18.48 10.10 6.52
N GLN A 656 -19.23 10.86 5.69
CA GLN A 656 -18.79 11.23 4.34
C GLN A 656 -17.61 12.21 4.34
N ASN A 657 -17.60 13.20 5.27
CA ASN A 657 -16.50 14.15 5.38
C ASN A 657 -15.23 13.49 5.93
N LEU A 658 -15.36 12.49 6.81
CA LEU A 658 -14.24 11.69 7.31
C LEU A 658 -13.77 10.60 6.34
N ALA A 659 -14.61 10.18 5.40
CA ALA A 659 -14.23 9.14 4.44
C ALA A 659 -12.95 9.50 3.68
N GLN A 660 -12.02 8.54 3.61
CA GLN A 660 -10.71 8.67 2.97
C GLN A 660 -9.78 9.75 3.57
N THR A 661 -10.01 10.18 4.82
CA THR A 661 -9.11 11.10 5.53
C THR A 661 -8.28 10.38 6.58
N PRO A 662 -7.14 10.94 7.02
CA PRO A 662 -6.38 10.36 8.14
C PRO A 662 -7.20 10.24 9.42
N ASP A 663 -8.04 11.24 9.73
CA ASP A 663 -8.96 11.21 10.88
C ASP A 663 -9.92 10.01 10.82
N GLY A 664 -10.61 9.85 9.68
CA GLY A 664 -11.57 8.75 9.50
C GLY A 664 -10.89 7.39 9.49
N SER A 665 -9.74 7.28 8.85
CA SER A 665 -8.95 6.05 8.86
C SER A 665 -8.51 5.67 10.28
N PHE A 666 -8.10 6.64 11.10
CA PHE A 666 -7.72 6.38 12.49
C PHE A 666 -8.92 5.99 13.37
N LEU A 667 -10.10 6.59 13.15
CA LEU A 667 -11.31 6.17 13.81
C LEU A 667 -11.68 4.70 13.50
N ASP A 668 -11.51 4.27 12.25
CA ASP A 668 -11.72 2.86 11.89
C ASP A 668 -10.64 1.94 12.50
N LEU A 669 -9.41 2.41 12.67
CA LEU A 669 -8.38 1.67 13.43
C LEU A 669 -8.79 1.49 14.88
N LEU A 670 -9.36 2.51 15.54
CA LEU A 670 -9.86 2.40 16.92
C LEU A 670 -11.09 1.50 17.02
N ARG A 671 -11.97 1.49 16.01
CA ARG A 671 -13.09 0.54 15.94
C ARG A 671 -12.61 -0.90 15.79
N ASN A 672 -11.56 -1.13 14.97
CA ASN A 672 -10.91 -2.44 14.91
C ASN A 672 -10.25 -2.82 16.24
N ALA A 673 -9.66 -1.84 16.95
CA ALA A 673 -9.15 -2.06 18.30
C ALA A 673 -10.26 -2.42 19.29
N SER A 674 -11.46 -1.82 19.17
CA SER A 674 -12.63 -2.23 19.96
C SER A 674 -13.00 -3.70 19.75
N ASP A 675 -13.09 -4.14 18.48
CA ASP A 675 -13.40 -5.55 18.17
C ASP A 675 -12.33 -6.51 18.71
N LEU A 676 -11.07 -6.10 18.64
CA LEU A 676 -9.94 -6.87 19.20
C LEU A 676 -10.02 -6.95 20.72
N LEU A 677 -10.31 -5.84 21.41
CA LEU A 677 -10.43 -5.79 22.86
C LEU A 677 -11.63 -6.60 23.36
N ASP A 678 -12.76 -6.59 22.63
CA ASP A 678 -13.91 -7.48 22.90
C ASP A 678 -13.47 -8.96 22.82
N LYS A 679 -12.68 -9.33 21.82
CA LYS A 679 -12.13 -10.68 21.70
C LYS A 679 -11.17 -11.02 22.84
N CYS A 680 -10.46 -10.02 23.37
CA CYS A 680 -9.56 -10.17 24.52
C CYS A 680 -10.30 -10.17 25.89
N GLY A 681 -11.61 -9.91 25.91
CA GLY A 681 -12.39 -9.77 27.13
C GLY A 681 -12.06 -8.50 27.93
N VAL A 682 -11.56 -7.44 27.29
CA VAL A 682 -11.23 -6.16 27.91
C VAL A 682 -12.43 -5.22 27.78
N ALA A 683 -12.96 -4.75 28.92
CA ALA A 683 -14.02 -3.75 28.91
C ALA A 683 -13.51 -2.38 28.45
N HIS A 684 -14.23 -1.68 27.62
CA HIS A 684 -13.85 -0.38 27.09
C HIS A 684 -15.05 0.47 26.64
N PRO A 685 -14.93 1.81 26.55
CA PRO A 685 -15.91 2.65 25.89
C PRO A 685 -16.08 2.23 24.42
N LYS A 686 -17.33 2.26 23.91
CA LYS A 686 -17.57 1.91 22.50
C LYS A 686 -17.35 3.11 21.58
N HIS A 687 -16.80 2.87 20.42
CA HIS A 687 -16.72 3.83 19.31
C HIS A 687 -17.90 3.62 18.37
N ASP A 688 -19.10 3.98 18.83
CA ASP A 688 -20.33 3.76 18.07
C ASP A 688 -20.40 4.67 16.83
N GLY A 689 -21.07 4.17 15.79
CA GLY A 689 -21.14 4.85 14.48
C GLY A 689 -21.86 6.21 14.49
N GLY A 690 -22.52 6.57 15.57
CA GLY A 690 -23.19 7.86 15.75
C GLY A 690 -22.31 9.00 16.25
N ASP A 691 -21.09 8.72 16.73
CA ASP A 691 -20.29 9.68 17.47
C ASP A 691 -19.10 10.29 16.67
N THR A 692 -19.29 10.43 15.36
CA THR A 692 -18.31 11.10 14.49
C THR A 692 -18.04 12.54 14.93
N ASN A 693 -19.07 13.25 15.43
CA ASN A 693 -18.95 14.62 15.90
C ASN A 693 -18.12 14.68 17.18
N ALA A 694 -18.44 13.86 18.17
CA ALA A 694 -17.70 13.80 19.42
C ALA A 694 -16.22 13.41 19.20
N TYR A 695 -15.96 12.49 18.27
CA TYR A 695 -14.59 12.14 17.90
C TYR A 695 -13.81 13.35 17.34
N VAL A 696 -14.44 14.12 16.45
CA VAL A 696 -13.80 15.29 15.83
C VAL A 696 -13.61 16.44 16.82
N ASP A 697 -14.63 16.69 17.66
CA ASP A 697 -14.66 17.85 18.55
C ASP A 697 -13.91 17.62 19.86
N TYR A 698 -13.91 16.40 20.37
CA TYR A 698 -13.39 16.06 21.69
C TYR A 698 -12.31 14.99 21.68
N GLY A 699 -12.02 14.37 20.54
CA GLY A 699 -11.12 13.22 20.43
C GLY A 699 -11.81 11.88 20.69
N PRO A 700 -11.07 10.75 20.58
CA PRO A 700 -11.62 9.40 20.74
C PRO A 700 -12.01 9.09 22.20
N GLY A 701 -12.98 8.19 22.39
CA GLY A 701 -13.36 7.66 23.69
C GLY A 701 -12.24 6.88 24.37
N PHE A 702 -11.36 6.25 23.62
CA PHE A 702 -10.08 5.70 24.07
C PHE A 702 -9.10 5.56 22.90
N ILE A 703 -7.81 5.37 23.20
CA ILE A 703 -6.77 4.98 22.25
C ILE A 703 -6.18 3.65 22.70
N PHE A 704 -6.24 2.65 21.85
CA PHE A 704 -5.46 1.42 22.00
C PHE A 704 -4.68 1.17 20.71
N CYS A 705 -3.36 1.30 20.79
CA CYS A 705 -2.44 1.06 19.70
C CYS A 705 -1.38 0.06 20.14
N ALA A 706 -1.29 -1.06 19.45
CA ALA A 706 -0.31 -2.11 19.73
C ALA A 706 0.63 -2.31 18.55
N ASP A 707 1.86 -2.74 18.83
CA ASP A 707 2.78 -3.22 17.80
C ASP A 707 2.13 -4.43 17.10
N PRO A 708 2.11 -4.47 15.77
CA PRO A 708 1.60 -5.64 15.05
C PRO A 708 2.28 -6.96 15.45
N ALA A 709 3.52 -6.90 15.95
CA ALA A 709 4.27 -8.07 16.38
C ALA A 709 3.79 -8.69 17.71
N ILE A 710 2.91 -8.01 18.47
CA ILE A 710 2.21 -8.67 19.60
C ILE A 710 1.45 -9.88 19.07
N GLY A 711 0.77 -9.73 17.90
CA GLY A 711 0.07 -10.78 17.20
C GLY A 711 -0.59 -10.24 15.92
N PRO A 712 0.02 -10.44 14.73
CA PRO A 712 -0.60 -10.02 13.46
C PRO A 712 -1.89 -10.79 13.16
N LEU A 713 -2.12 -11.91 13.86
CA LEU A 713 -3.40 -12.62 13.96
C LEU A 713 -4.05 -12.29 15.30
N TRP A 714 -5.29 -11.87 15.31
CA TRP A 714 -6.03 -11.50 16.53
C TRP A 714 -6.14 -12.65 17.56
N ASP A 715 -6.17 -13.91 17.10
CA ASP A 715 -6.13 -15.08 17.98
C ASP A 715 -4.84 -15.14 18.81
N VAL A 716 -3.72 -14.68 18.25
CA VAL A 716 -2.43 -14.60 18.97
C VAL A 716 -2.47 -13.48 20.01
N THR A 717 -2.96 -12.29 19.62
CA THR A 717 -3.11 -11.16 20.55
C THR A 717 -4.04 -11.51 21.71
N ALA A 718 -5.17 -12.16 21.46
CA ALA A 718 -6.14 -12.53 22.49
C ALA A 718 -5.63 -13.61 23.48
N GLN A 719 -4.57 -14.31 23.14
CA GLN A 719 -3.90 -15.21 24.10
C GLN A 719 -2.92 -14.48 25.02
N LYS A 720 -2.33 -13.38 24.56
CA LYS A 720 -1.41 -12.54 25.32
C LYS A 720 -2.09 -11.48 26.18
N ILE A 721 -3.23 -10.96 25.72
CA ILE A 721 -4.02 -9.91 26.37
C ILE A 721 -5.36 -10.49 26.76
N ARG A 722 -5.68 -10.50 28.07
CA ARG A 722 -6.92 -11.06 28.60
C ARG A 722 -7.45 -10.24 29.76
N GLY A 723 -8.74 -9.82 29.64
CA GLY A 723 -9.44 -9.15 30.72
C GLY A 723 -8.92 -7.75 31.06
N GLY A 724 -9.57 -7.12 32.02
CA GLY A 724 -9.29 -5.75 32.45
C GLY A 724 -10.23 -4.72 31.86
N LYS A 725 -9.85 -3.43 31.96
CA LYS A 725 -10.72 -2.32 31.58
C LYS A 725 -9.94 -1.10 31.13
N LEU A 726 -10.38 -0.50 30.02
CA LEU A 726 -10.00 0.85 29.64
C LEU A 726 -11.12 1.80 30.01
N HIS A 727 -10.80 2.84 30.78
CA HIS A 727 -11.74 3.89 31.13
C HIS A 727 -11.90 4.90 29.98
N ASP A 728 -12.92 5.76 30.10
CA ASP A 728 -13.11 6.85 29.14
C ASP A 728 -11.84 7.69 29.04
N ARG A 729 -11.47 8.03 27.78
CA ARG A 729 -10.24 8.78 27.45
C ARG A 729 -8.93 8.09 27.78
N ALA A 730 -8.93 6.81 28.14
CA ALA A 730 -7.69 6.07 28.36
C ALA A 730 -6.86 5.98 27.05
N GLU A 731 -5.54 6.05 27.22
CA GLU A 731 -4.58 5.81 26.18
C GLU A 731 -3.69 4.64 26.55
N VAL A 732 -3.63 3.62 25.69
CA VAL A 732 -2.69 2.50 25.79
C VAL A 732 -1.90 2.39 24.51
N ARG A 733 -0.57 2.43 24.62
CA ARG A 733 0.36 2.20 23.52
C ARG A 733 1.37 1.12 23.90
N LEU A 734 1.36 0.02 23.16
CA LEU A 734 2.22 -1.14 23.39
C LEU A 734 3.18 -1.32 22.21
N GLU A 735 4.38 -0.76 22.31
CA GLU A 735 5.46 -0.91 21.33
C GLU A 735 6.39 -2.05 21.72
N ILE A 736 5.85 -3.26 21.76
CA ILE A 736 6.49 -4.46 22.28
C ILE A 736 5.87 -5.70 21.62
N ALA A 737 6.63 -6.76 21.41
CA ALA A 737 6.11 -8.03 20.88
C ALA A 737 5.82 -9.04 21.99
N GLU A 738 6.70 -9.13 22.98
CA GLU A 738 6.60 -10.08 24.07
C GLU A 738 5.93 -9.45 25.30
N THR A 739 4.61 -9.63 25.41
CA THR A 739 3.81 -9.13 26.53
C THR A 739 2.88 -10.20 27.08
N GLN A 740 2.59 -10.12 28.38
CA GLN A 740 1.50 -10.82 29.04
C GLN A 740 0.68 -9.78 29.81
N TRP A 741 -0.59 -9.66 29.44
CA TRP A 741 -1.55 -8.75 30.05
C TRP A 741 -2.72 -9.56 30.59
N ARG A 742 -3.01 -9.45 31.89
CA ARG A 742 -4.18 -10.04 32.51
C ARG A 742 -4.81 -9.06 33.50
N ASP A 743 -6.09 -8.78 33.30
CA ASP A 743 -6.91 -7.98 34.22
C ASP A 743 -6.31 -6.62 34.56
N VAL A 744 -5.83 -5.88 33.52
CA VAL A 744 -5.22 -4.56 33.69
C VAL A 744 -6.25 -3.48 33.46
N GLU A 745 -6.36 -2.57 34.43
CA GLU A 745 -7.26 -1.43 34.40
C GLU A 745 -6.50 -0.13 34.15
N VAL A 746 -6.90 0.64 33.11
CA VAL A 746 -6.23 1.88 32.75
C VAL A 746 -7.20 3.06 32.74
N SER A 747 -6.86 4.08 33.56
CA SER A 747 -7.47 5.41 33.57
C SER A 747 -6.37 6.44 33.39
N GLY A 748 -6.31 7.10 32.23
CA GLY A 748 -5.22 7.95 31.78
C GLY A 748 -4.33 7.29 30.75
N SER A 749 -3.01 7.50 30.76
CA SER A 749 -2.09 7.01 29.73
C SER A 749 -1.13 5.93 30.26
N LEU A 750 -1.03 4.81 29.54
CA LEU A 750 -0.04 3.75 29.71
C LEU A 750 0.75 3.54 28.42
N LEU A 751 2.06 3.76 28.48
CA LEU A 751 2.98 3.54 27.36
C LEU A 751 4.00 2.47 27.75
N VAL A 752 4.08 1.39 26.97
CA VAL A 752 5.10 0.33 27.16
C VAL A 752 5.89 0.21 25.86
N THR A 753 7.19 0.50 25.93
CA THR A 753 8.06 0.54 24.75
C THR A 753 9.31 -0.34 24.97
N ALA A 754 9.53 -1.30 24.10
CA ALA A 754 10.78 -2.05 24.01
C ALA A 754 11.67 -1.46 22.90
N THR A 755 12.93 -1.14 23.23
CA THR A 755 13.90 -0.65 22.22
C THR A 755 14.35 -1.76 21.25
N ALA A 756 14.18 -3.02 21.64
CA ALA A 756 14.44 -4.20 20.83
C ALA A 756 13.22 -5.14 20.88
N PRO A 757 12.10 -4.79 20.23
CA PRO A 757 10.87 -5.58 20.35
C PRO A 757 10.97 -6.97 19.71
N LEU A 758 11.85 -7.18 18.71
CA LEU A 758 11.98 -8.41 17.93
C LEU A 758 13.39 -9.03 18.04
N GLY A 759 14.21 -8.58 18.98
CA GLY A 759 15.60 -8.93 19.09
C GLY A 759 16.54 -7.78 18.75
N GLY A 760 17.65 -8.07 18.08
CA GLY A 760 18.66 -7.07 17.76
C GLY A 760 18.82 -6.81 16.27
N THR A 761 19.88 -6.07 15.95
CA THR A 761 20.37 -5.90 14.56
C THR A 761 21.79 -6.45 14.45
N ASN A 762 22.15 -6.96 13.27
CA ASN A 762 23.53 -7.34 12.99
C ASN A 762 24.41 -6.10 12.69
N GLY A 763 25.70 -6.31 12.44
CA GLY A 763 26.65 -5.23 12.12
C GLY A 763 26.30 -4.41 10.86
N GLN A 764 25.38 -4.89 10.03
CA GLN A 764 24.84 -4.20 8.85
C GLN A 764 23.49 -3.52 9.14
N LYS A 765 23.11 -3.37 10.40
CA LYS A 765 21.81 -2.81 10.85
C LYS A 765 20.59 -3.58 10.32
N VAL A 766 20.75 -4.86 10.00
CA VAL A 766 19.66 -5.73 9.56
C VAL A 766 19.08 -6.45 10.77
N ASN A 767 17.76 -6.45 10.89
CA ASN A 767 17.04 -7.12 11.98
C ASN A 767 17.38 -8.62 12.00
N VAL A 768 17.70 -9.10 13.19
CA VAL A 768 17.89 -10.51 13.51
C VAL A 768 16.91 -10.84 14.62
N PHE A 769 15.93 -11.66 14.31
CA PHE A 769 14.97 -12.13 15.31
C PHE A 769 15.68 -13.00 16.34
N ASP A 770 15.49 -12.69 17.61
CA ASP A 770 16.17 -13.39 18.70
C ASP A 770 15.38 -13.20 20.00
N ASP A 771 14.72 -14.25 20.42
CA ASP A 771 13.89 -14.25 21.62
C ASP A 771 14.66 -13.85 22.88
N THR A 772 15.95 -14.17 22.96
CA THR A 772 16.77 -13.85 24.14
C THR A 772 17.12 -12.37 24.25
N LYS A 773 16.94 -11.61 23.16
CA LYS A 773 17.23 -10.17 23.08
C LYS A 773 16.01 -9.27 23.08
N CYS A 774 14.80 -9.85 23.14
CA CYS A 774 13.57 -9.07 23.18
C CYS A 774 13.29 -8.51 24.56
N GLY A 775 12.86 -7.24 24.63
CA GLY A 775 12.26 -6.68 25.84
C GLY A 775 10.90 -7.33 26.12
N ARG A 776 10.60 -7.58 27.41
CA ARG A 776 9.37 -8.26 27.85
C ARG A 776 8.64 -7.49 28.92
N ALA A 777 7.31 -7.45 28.82
CA ALA A 777 6.47 -6.82 29.84
C ALA A 777 5.36 -7.76 30.29
N ARG A 778 5.24 -7.95 31.61
CA ARG A 778 4.15 -8.67 32.27
C ARG A 778 3.38 -7.73 33.16
N LEU A 779 2.06 -7.66 32.96
CA LEU A 779 1.15 -6.85 33.75
C LEU A 779 -0.02 -7.75 34.18
N LEU A 780 -0.10 -8.06 35.47
CA LEU A 780 -1.10 -8.97 36.05
C LEU A 780 -1.83 -8.25 37.19
N ASP A 781 -3.12 -8.08 37.10
CA ASP A 781 -3.96 -7.40 38.12
C ASP A 781 -3.40 -6.00 38.46
N VAL A 782 -3.10 -5.20 37.39
CA VAL A 782 -2.50 -3.87 37.54
C VAL A 782 -3.53 -2.78 37.28
N THR A 783 -3.58 -1.79 38.17
CA THR A 783 -4.38 -0.58 37.95
C THR A 783 -3.47 0.61 37.68
N VAL A 784 -3.67 1.28 36.55
CA VAL A 784 -2.97 2.52 36.19
C VAL A 784 -3.95 3.70 36.30
N ARG A 785 -3.58 4.74 37.08
CA ARG A 785 -4.35 5.97 37.24
C ARG A 785 -3.50 7.22 37.10
N ASN A 786 -3.78 8.03 36.09
CA ASN A 786 -3.13 9.33 35.89
C ASN A 786 -4.03 10.25 35.08
N LYS A 787 -3.61 11.52 34.88
CA LYS A 787 -4.42 12.53 34.17
C LYS A 787 -4.42 12.34 32.66
N GLY A 788 -3.55 11.50 32.11
CA GLY A 788 -3.52 11.14 30.70
C GLY A 788 -3.32 12.29 29.74
N VAL A 789 -3.97 12.19 28.57
CA VAL A 789 -3.87 13.15 27.47
C VAL A 789 -4.63 14.46 27.79
N ASP A 790 -4.01 15.60 27.53
CA ASP A 790 -4.65 16.89 27.54
C ASP A 790 -5.37 17.17 26.21
N TRP A 791 -6.62 16.80 26.14
CA TRP A 791 -7.43 17.02 24.94
C TRP A 791 -7.74 18.49 24.67
N SER A 792 -7.54 19.40 25.65
CA SER A 792 -7.71 20.83 25.50
C SER A 792 -6.45 21.52 24.94
N ALA A 793 -5.32 20.84 24.94
CA ALA A 793 -4.06 21.41 24.46
C ALA A 793 -4.10 21.63 22.94
N LYS A 794 -3.70 22.84 22.54
CA LYS A 794 -3.66 23.23 21.13
C LYS A 794 -2.73 22.31 20.33
N GLY A 795 -3.22 21.79 19.22
CA GLY A 795 -2.45 20.92 18.34
C GLY A 795 -2.49 19.44 18.72
N THR A 796 -3.21 19.05 19.80
CA THR A 796 -3.47 17.65 20.12
C THR A 796 -4.22 16.99 18.97
N GLN A 797 -3.64 15.91 18.42
CA GLN A 797 -4.16 15.24 17.24
C GLN A 797 -3.90 13.72 17.35
N ALA A 798 -4.97 12.95 17.51
CA ALA A 798 -4.88 11.51 17.78
C ALA A 798 -4.31 10.72 16.60
N TRP A 799 -4.79 10.97 15.36
CA TRP A 799 -4.40 10.21 14.19
C TRP A 799 -2.91 10.35 13.81
N SER A 800 -2.27 11.46 14.13
CA SER A 800 -0.83 11.66 13.94
C SER A 800 0.02 11.28 15.15
N ALA A 801 -0.63 10.88 16.26
CA ALA A 801 -0.03 10.66 17.57
C ALA A 801 0.69 11.92 18.14
N THR A 802 0.28 13.12 17.70
CA THR A 802 0.73 14.38 18.29
C THR A 802 -0.13 14.65 19.52
N LEU A 803 0.31 14.17 20.68
CA LEU A 803 -0.46 14.24 21.91
C LEU A 803 0.34 14.93 23.02
N THR A 804 -0.32 15.88 23.71
CA THR A 804 0.18 16.46 24.95
C THR A 804 -0.39 15.67 26.11
N ARG A 805 0.45 15.18 27.03
CA ARG A 805 0.02 14.43 28.22
C ARG A 805 0.29 15.25 29.45
N LYS A 806 -0.67 15.25 30.39
CA LYS A 806 -0.52 15.87 31.71
C LYS A 806 0.25 14.97 32.66
N GLU A 807 -0.02 13.69 32.58
CA GLU A 807 0.64 12.62 33.33
C GLU A 807 0.62 11.33 32.50
N CYS A 808 1.54 10.43 32.73
CA CYS A 808 1.64 9.16 32.01
C CYS A 808 2.33 8.09 32.88
N CYS A 809 1.91 6.84 32.75
CA CYS A 809 2.71 5.70 33.17
C CYS A 809 3.55 5.24 31.96
N GLU A 810 4.84 5.43 32.01
CA GLU A 810 5.78 5.12 30.92
C GLU A 810 6.75 4.02 31.35
N VAL A 811 6.80 2.93 30.58
CA VAL A 811 7.72 1.80 30.78
C VAL A 811 8.60 1.68 29.53
N THR A 812 9.90 1.89 29.69
CA THR A 812 10.89 1.71 28.64
C THR A 812 11.78 0.52 28.95
N LEU A 813 11.85 -0.45 28.02
CA LEU A 813 12.63 -1.66 28.15
C LEU A 813 13.81 -1.62 27.17
N ARG A 814 15.03 -1.60 27.70
CA ARG A 814 16.23 -1.55 26.87
C ARG A 814 16.76 -2.95 26.58
N GLY A 815 16.96 -3.25 25.29
CA GLY A 815 17.42 -4.58 24.86
C GLY A 815 16.50 -5.69 25.37
N ASN A 816 17.05 -6.67 26.10
CA ASN A 816 16.34 -7.80 26.68
C ASN A 816 15.75 -7.55 28.07
N ALA A 817 15.59 -6.28 28.48
CA ALA A 817 15.04 -5.95 29.80
C ALA A 817 13.66 -6.57 30.03
N GLU A 818 13.38 -6.90 31.28
CA GLU A 818 12.09 -7.43 31.72
C GLU A 818 11.42 -6.53 32.74
N PHE A 819 10.11 -6.32 32.55
CA PHE A 819 9.23 -5.62 33.51
C PHE A 819 8.09 -6.55 33.91
N ASP A 820 7.88 -6.72 35.20
CA ASP A 820 6.87 -7.61 35.75
C ASP A 820 6.14 -6.89 36.90
N ALA A 821 4.90 -6.48 36.66
CA ALA A 821 4.06 -5.80 37.66
C ALA A 821 2.87 -6.68 38.04
N ARG A 822 2.65 -6.89 39.34
CA ARG A 822 1.62 -7.80 39.86
C ARG A 822 0.87 -7.22 41.04
N GLY A 823 -0.48 -7.11 40.89
CA GLY A 823 -1.37 -6.69 41.98
C GLY A 823 -1.10 -5.27 42.47
N VAL A 824 -0.57 -4.39 41.63
CA VAL A 824 -0.15 -3.04 42.00
C VAL A 824 -1.02 -1.96 41.39
N LYS A 825 -1.02 -0.79 42.05
CA LYS A 825 -1.68 0.41 41.60
C LYS A 825 -0.63 1.49 41.32
N LEU A 826 -0.49 1.87 40.06
CA LEU A 826 0.44 2.87 39.58
C LEU A 826 -0.29 4.20 39.41
N GLU A 827 0.01 5.19 40.25
CA GLU A 827 -0.71 6.47 40.23
C GLU A 827 0.20 7.65 39.88
N GLY A 828 -0.35 8.60 39.12
CA GLY A 828 0.32 9.84 38.71
C GLY A 828 1.30 9.67 37.56
N ASP A 829 2.29 10.57 37.48
CA ASP A 829 3.31 10.55 36.43
C ASP A 829 4.47 9.66 36.86
N VAL A 830 4.49 8.41 36.35
CA VAL A 830 5.52 7.43 36.73
C VAL A 830 6.30 6.94 35.53
N LYS A 831 7.62 6.77 35.70
CA LYS A 831 8.51 6.33 34.63
C LYS A 831 9.43 5.24 35.08
N TYR A 832 9.44 4.14 34.38
CA TYR A 832 10.34 3.02 34.57
C TYR A 832 11.22 2.86 33.33
N ASP A 833 12.53 3.05 33.50
CA ASP A 833 13.53 2.80 32.44
C ASP A 833 14.37 1.61 32.87
N VAL A 834 14.09 0.43 32.30
CA VAL A 834 14.73 -0.82 32.68
C VAL A 834 15.91 -1.09 31.76
N PRO A 835 17.15 -1.08 32.26
CA PRO A 835 18.34 -1.32 31.45
C PRO A 835 18.41 -2.75 30.90
N ALA A 836 19.12 -2.94 29.80
CA ALA A 836 19.39 -4.28 29.25
C ALA A 836 20.05 -5.19 30.29
N GLY A 837 19.65 -6.45 30.33
CA GLY A 837 20.15 -7.44 31.29
C GLY A 837 19.54 -7.33 32.68
N LYS A 838 18.58 -6.42 32.89
CA LYS A 838 17.90 -6.24 34.17
C LYS A 838 16.44 -6.64 34.12
N ARG A 839 15.93 -7.09 35.26
CA ARG A 839 14.52 -7.29 35.53
C ARG A 839 14.07 -6.38 36.65
N LEU A 840 12.95 -5.67 36.41
CA LEU A 840 12.22 -4.93 37.42
C LEU A 840 10.91 -5.63 37.74
N GLU A 841 10.74 -6.01 38.99
CA GLU A 841 9.48 -6.56 39.52
C GLU A 841 8.81 -5.52 40.42
N LEU A 842 7.53 -5.32 40.23
CA LEU A 842 6.67 -4.48 41.07
C LEU A 842 5.61 -5.38 41.72
N PHE A 843 5.49 -5.29 43.03
CA PHE A 843 4.50 -6.03 43.81
C PHE A 843 3.96 -5.21 44.97
N ALA A 844 2.76 -5.55 45.45
CA ALA A 844 2.13 -4.86 46.55
C ALA A 844 2.86 -5.10 47.85
N GLY A 845 3.15 -4.03 48.59
CA GLY A 845 3.71 -4.06 49.93
C GLY A 845 2.63 -4.33 51.00
N PRO A 846 3.02 -4.31 52.28
CA PRO A 846 2.10 -4.51 53.42
C PRO A 846 0.95 -3.49 53.49
N GLY A 847 1.14 -2.29 52.90
CA GLY A 847 0.14 -1.23 52.79
C GLY A 847 -0.90 -1.45 51.67
N GLY A 848 -0.83 -2.55 50.93
CA GLY A 848 -1.75 -2.90 49.85
C GLY A 848 -1.27 -2.47 48.46
N PRO A 849 -2.10 -2.54 47.44
CA PRO A 849 -1.73 -2.35 46.03
C PRO A 849 -1.08 -0.98 45.69
N ALA A 850 -1.37 0.06 46.48
CA ALA A 850 -0.78 1.40 46.29
C ALA A 850 0.60 1.56 46.94
N ASP A 851 0.97 0.63 47.83
CA ASP A 851 2.31 0.52 48.43
C ASP A 851 3.17 -0.36 47.52
N VAL A 852 3.78 0.27 46.48
CA VAL A 852 4.52 -0.45 45.43
C VAL A 852 5.97 -0.69 45.91
N ILE A 853 6.34 -1.97 45.99
CA ILE A 853 7.71 -2.40 46.24
C ILE A 853 8.38 -2.74 44.92
N GLU A 854 9.55 -2.14 44.69
CA GLU A 854 10.42 -2.42 43.55
C GLU A 854 11.49 -3.44 43.90
N ARG A 855 11.61 -4.47 43.10
CA ARG A 855 12.70 -5.46 43.20
C ARG A 855 13.47 -5.49 41.88
N TRP A 856 14.75 -5.17 41.97
CA TRP A 856 15.68 -5.22 40.86
C TRP A 856 16.54 -6.46 40.91
N SER A 857 16.67 -7.18 39.82
CA SER A 857 17.54 -8.34 39.68
C SER A 857 18.27 -8.34 38.35
N ASP A 858 19.36 -9.07 38.27
CA ASP A 858 20.03 -9.37 36.99
C ASP A 858 19.31 -10.54 36.30
N LEU A 859 19.21 -10.47 34.99
CA LEU A 859 18.80 -11.62 34.19
C LEU A 859 19.89 -12.71 34.23
N ALA A 860 19.51 -13.95 33.93
CA ALA A 860 20.43 -15.07 33.89
C ALA A 860 21.62 -14.79 32.97
N SER A 861 22.83 -15.19 33.40
CA SER A 861 24.07 -14.93 32.65
C SER A 861 24.14 -15.61 31.31
N ASP A 862 23.32 -16.64 31.06
CA ASP A 862 23.15 -17.30 29.77
C ASP A 862 22.21 -16.53 28.78
N GLY A 863 21.70 -15.39 29.20
CA GLY A 863 20.82 -14.52 28.45
C GLY A 863 19.39 -15.06 28.23
N LYS A 864 19.04 -16.18 28.87
CA LYS A 864 17.67 -16.70 28.75
C LYS A 864 16.69 -15.81 29.49
N PRO A 865 15.50 -15.58 28.88
CA PRO A 865 14.44 -14.83 29.52
C PRO A 865 13.85 -15.59 30.71
N SER A 866 13.31 -14.84 31.70
CA SER A 866 12.63 -15.46 32.84
C SER A 866 11.29 -16.10 32.48
N TRP A 867 10.73 -15.70 31.36
CA TRP A 867 9.53 -16.28 30.75
C TRP A 867 9.50 -16.00 29.28
N GLN A 868 8.79 -16.84 28.51
CA GLN A 868 8.57 -16.65 27.07
C GLN A 868 7.28 -17.29 26.57
N TRP A 869 6.77 -16.82 25.46
CA TRP A 869 5.71 -17.50 24.73
C TRP A 869 6.30 -18.52 23.75
N ARG A 870 5.89 -19.76 23.88
CA ARG A 870 6.12 -20.80 22.89
C ARG A 870 4.93 -20.82 21.91
N TYR A 871 5.23 -20.93 20.62
CA TYR A 871 4.22 -20.92 19.57
C TYR A 871 4.15 -22.29 18.92
N ALA A 872 2.93 -22.76 18.67
CA ALA A 872 2.66 -23.98 17.91
C ALA A 872 1.51 -23.72 16.92
N LEU A 873 1.59 -24.31 15.74
CA LEU A 873 0.49 -24.27 14.78
C LEU A 873 -0.36 -25.53 14.94
N GLY A 874 -1.56 -25.38 15.52
CA GLY A 874 -2.53 -26.42 15.75
C GLY A 874 -3.17 -26.96 14.48
N GLU A 875 -3.84 -28.11 14.55
CA GLU A 875 -4.48 -28.78 13.41
C GLU A 875 -5.56 -27.95 12.74
N GLY A 876 -6.32 -27.15 13.49
CA GLY A 876 -7.35 -26.22 12.97
C GLY A 876 -6.77 -24.92 12.37
N GLY A 877 -5.46 -24.79 12.23
CA GLY A 877 -4.79 -23.63 11.68
C GLY A 877 -4.65 -22.47 12.68
N MET A 878 -5.01 -22.65 13.94
CA MET A 878 -4.79 -21.66 14.99
C MET A 878 -3.33 -21.71 15.45
N VAL A 879 -2.72 -20.54 15.64
CA VAL A 879 -1.44 -20.42 16.33
C VAL A 879 -1.73 -20.40 17.83
N GLU A 880 -1.31 -21.45 18.52
CA GLU A 880 -1.47 -21.65 19.96
C GLU A 880 -0.23 -21.18 20.70
N LEU A 881 -0.45 -20.59 21.88
CA LEU A 881 0.62 -20.06 22.72
C LEU A 881 0.61 -20.75 24.08
N GLU A 882 1.78 -21.22 24.47
CA GLU A 882 2.05 -21.74 25.81
C GLU A 882 3.05 -20.83 26.51
N LEU A 883 2.80 -20.51 27.78
CA LEU A 883 3.72 -19.71 28.60
C LEU A 883 4.73 -20.63 29.26
N GLU A 884 5.99 -20.44 28.90
CA GLU A 884 7.12 -21.13 29.58
C GLU A 884 7.76 -20.17 30.56
N GLU A 885 7.97 -20.61 31.80
CA GLU A 885 8.69 -19.87 32.85
C GLU A 885 10.02 -20.58 33.19
N ALA A 886 11.08 -19.79 33.28
CA ALA A 886 12.35 -20.33 33.74
C ALA A 886 12.26 -20.71 35.26
N PRO A 887 12.92 -21.79 35.70
CA PRO A 887 12.99 -22.12 37.14
C PRO A 887 13.55 -20.94 37.93
N ALA A 888 12.93 -20.61 39.05
CA ALA A 888 13.36 -19.52 39.92
C ALA A 888 14.81 -19.76 40.43
N THR A 889 15.76 -19.00 39.88
CA THR A 889 17.14 -18.97 40.41
C THR A 889 17.20 -17.94 41.54
N HIS A 890 17.50 -18.35 42.76
CA HIS A 890 17.70 -17.44 43.88
C HIS A 890 18.97 -16.62 43.67
N SER A 891 18.86 -15.42 43.11
CA SER A 891 19.93 -14.44 43.06
C SER A 891 19.71 -13.36 44.13
N ALA A 892 20.79 -12.85 44.71
CA ALA A 892 20.77 -11.88 45.80
C ALA A 892 19.99 -10.59 45.42
N THR A 893 18.93 -10.33 46.16
CA THR A 893 17.95 -9.28 45.90
C THR A 893 18.27 -8.00 46.70
N LYS A 894 18.23 -6.81 46.04
CA LYS A 894 18.17 -5.50 46.71
C LYS A 894 16.74 -5.01 46.68
N GLU A 895 16.07 -4.98 47.82
CA GLU A 895 14.76 -4.35 47.98
C GLU A 895 14.91 -2.84 48.22
N ARG A 896 14.15 -2.02 47.47
CA ARG A 896 13.99 -0.59 47.77
C ARG A 896 12.51 -0.29 47.93
N ALA A 897 12.12 0.22 49.08
CA ALA A 897 10.80 0.79 49.29
C ALA A 897 10.74 2.19 48.65
N SER A 898 9.77 2.45 47.80
CA SER A 898 9.55 3.77 47.23
C SER A 898 8.90 4.69 48.27
N ALA A 899 9.70 5.52 48.94
CA ALA A 899 9.16 6.56 49.82
C ALA A 899 8.61 7.70 48.94
N ARG A 900 7.32 8.01 49.12
CA ARG A 900 6.65 9.21 48.51
C ARG A 900 7.45 10.45 48.91
N ARG A 901 7.96 11.20 47.92
CA ARG A 901 8.39 12.58 48.08
C ARG A 901 7.15 13.49 48.00
N ASP A 902 6.59 13.79 49.17
CA ASP A 902 5.73 14.94 49.37
C ASP A 902 6.55 16.21 49.24
N GLY A 903 6.25 17.04 48.22
CA GLY A 903 6.87 18.35 48.07
C GLY A 903 6.44 19.29 49.20
N LYS A 904 7.36 19.63 50.09
CA LYS A 904 7.28 20.85 50.88
C LYS A 904 8.58 21.62 50.70
N GLU A 905 8.46 22.82 50.14
CA GLU A 905 9.45 23.85 50.26
C GLU A 905 9.83 24.09 51.73
N ASN A 906 11.11 24.11 52.02
CA ASN A 906 11.62 24.81 53.19
C ASN A 906 12.92 25.55 52.87
N VAL A 907 12.85 26.81 53.20
CA VAL A 907 13.83 27.86 53.22
C VAL A 907 15.06 27.48 54.04
N ALA A 908 16.23 27.87 53.55
CA ALA A 908 17.51 27.74 54.24
C ALA A 908 17.60 28.67 55.45
N PRO A 909 18.44 28.37 56.44
CA PRO A 909 19.26 29.39 57.03
C PRO A 909 20.77 29.07 57.06
N GLU A 910 21.53 30.16 57.04
CA GLU A 910 22.97 30.32 56.96
C GLU A 910 23.74 29.81 58.14
N SER A 911 24.98 29.45 57.84
CA SER A 911 26.25 29.65 58.55
C SER A 911 26.50 29.08 59.97
N ARG A 912 27.55 28.30 60.10
CA ARG A 912 28.76 28.75 60.85
C ARG A 912 29.91 27.70 60.81
N VAL A 913 31.06 28.27 60.51
CA VAL A 913 32.46 27.94 60.64
C VAL A 913 32.87 26.99 61.78
N GLY A 914 33.89 26.13 61.58
CA GLY A 914 34.66 25.41 62.57
C GLY A 914 35.76 24.53 61.97
N GLU A 915 36.97 24.99 61.99
CA GLU A 915 38.29 24.42 61.67
C GLU A 915 38.57 23.06 62.32
N SER A 916 39.34 22.12 61.75
CA SER A 916 40.77 22.02 61.75
C SER A 916 41.30 20.60 61.58
N SER A 917 42.37 20.56 60.82
CA SER A 917 43.61 19.77 60.94
C SER A 917 43.53 18.29 60.58
N ALA A 918 44.27 17.85 59.64
CA ALA A 918 45.68 17.75 59.30
C ALA A 918 46.10 16.29 59.04
N ARG A 919 46.88 16.14 57.96
CA ARG A 919 47.97 15.16 57.75
C ARG A 919 47.56 13.73 57.38
N GLU A 920 48.14 13.05 56.44
CA GLU A 920 49.43 13.11 55.71
C GLU A 920 49.39 12.26 54.41
N LYS A 921 50.13 12.69 53.45
CA LYS A 921 50.62 11.91 52.26
C LYS A 921 51.89 11.12 52.73
N PRO A 922 52.53 10.27 51.88
CA PRO A 922 52.75 10.40 50.48
C PRO A 922 52.99 9.07 49.66
N THR A 923 53.32 9.25 48.41
CA THR A 923 54.19 8.54 47.45
C THR A 923 53.61 7.33 46.71
N GLY A 924 53.81 7.12 45.45
CA GLY A 924 54.56 7.70 44.37
C GLY A 924 54.57 6.73 43.21
N ALA A 925 54.62 7.13 42.08
CA ALA A 925 55.54 7.06 40.97
C ALA A 925 54.88 6.90 39.60
N LYS A 926 55.16 7.85 38.76
CA LYS A 926 55.12 7.84 37.26
C LYS A 926 56.41 7.16 36.73
N PRO A 927 56.66 7.02 35.38
CA PRO A 927 56.08 7.65 34.21
C PRO A 927 56.02 6.66 32.99
N SER A 928 55.55 6.96 31.83
CA SER A 928 56.06 7.82 30.74
C SER A 928 55.29 7.69 29.44
N ARG A 929 55.06 8.81 28.76
CA ARG A 929 55.40 9.26 27.40
C ARG A 929 54.74 8.51 26.21
N SER A 930 54.27 9.18 25.13
CA SER A 930 54.58 10.49 24.56
C SER A 930 53.70 10.79 23.33
N ASN A 931 53.56 12.04 23.09
CA ASN A 931 53.47 12.85 21.88
C ASN A 931 52.13 12.87 21.12
N GLY A 932 51.58 13.97 20.83
CA GLY A 932 52.06 15.36 20.75
C GLY A 932 51.52 16.02 19.48
N PHE A 933 51.25 17.31 19.66
CA PHE A 933 51.15 18.45 18.73
C PHE A 933 49.73 18.95 18.51
N VAL A 934 49.28 20.01 19.16
CA VAL A 934 49.63 21.45 19.05
C VAL A 934 48.89 22.20 17.95
N THR A 935 47.95 23.02 18.38
CA THR A 935 47.69 24.47 18.45
C THR A 935 47.32 25.13 17.11
N ARG A 936 46.50 26.18 17.11
CA ARG A 936 46.40 27.50 17.70
C ARG A 936 45.06 28.16 17.30
N LYS A 937 44.32 28.73 18.18
CA LYS A 937 44.07 30.07 18.60
C LYS A 937 43.94 31.15 17.47
N GLY A 938 42.86 31.89 17.55
CA GLY A 938 42.66 33.16 16.95
C GLY A 938 41.34 33.77 17.39
N SER A 939 41.41 34.59 18.40
CA SER A 939 40.39 35.40 19.05
C SER A 939 40.16 36.73 18.38
N VAL A 940 39.11 37.45 18.84
CA VAL A 940 38.82 38.93 18.76
C VAL A 940 37.61 39.17 17.84
N GLY A 941 36.53 39.77 18.22
CA GLY A 941 36.10 40.50 19.38
C GLY A 941 35.04 41.49 18.98
N LYS A 942 34.03 41.64 19.81
CA LYS A 942 33.26 42.84 20.13
C LYS A 942 32.43 43.58 19.05
N THR A 943 31.24 43.77 19.30
CA THR A 943 30.31 44.80 19.89
C THR A 943 29.35 45.27 18.80
N ALA A 944 28.12 45.53 18.95
CA ALA A 944 27.20 46.20 19.85
C ALA A 944 25.77 46.17 19.23
N ALA A 945 24.78 46.09 20.04
CA ALA A 945 23.40 46.49 19.74
C ALA A 945 23.25 47.98 20.06
N PRO A 946 22.04 48.57 19.99
CA PRO A 946 20.84 48.45 19.15
C PRO A 946 20.40 49.80 18.58
N VAL A 947 19.37 49.92 17.73
CA VAL A 947 18.48 51.09 17.69
C VAL A 947 17.13 50.78 17.07
N ASN A 948 16.09 51.19 17.78
CA ASN A 948 14.68 51.34 17.48
C ASN A 948 14.34 52.20 16.22
N ALA A 949 13.23 51.95 15.51
CA ALA A 949 12.02 52.76 15.63
C ALA A 949 11.14 52.84 14.38
N LYS A 950 9.81 52.64 14.60
CA LYS A 950 8.66 53.41 14.05
C LYS A 950 8.14 53.01 12.65
N ALA A 951 7.03 52.41 12.58
CA ALA A 951 5.65 52.87 12.31
C ALA A 951 5.45 53.80 11.13
N ALA A 952 4.63 53.39 10.16
CA ALA A 952 3.56 54.13 9.48
C ALA A 952 2.72 53.14 8.66
N GLU A 953 1.56 52.86 9.02
CA GLU A 953 0.20 53.29 8.59
C GLU A 953 0.12 53.72 7.11
N LYS A 954 -0.72 53.03 6.30
CA LYS A 954 -1.92 53.50 5.65
C LYS A 954 -2.30 52.76 4.35
N ARG A 955 -3.53 52.28 4.43
CA ARG A 955 -4.62 52.41 3.45
C ARG A 955 -4.64 51.51 2.19
N ALA A 956 -5.72 50.75 2.19
CA ALA A 956 -6.38 50.25 1.00
C ALA A 956 -6.94 51.40 0.12
N PRO A 957 -7.21 51.13 -1.14
CA PRO A 957 -8.60 51.31 -1.57
C PRO A 957 -9.16 50.13 -2.44
N THR A 958 -10.41 49.99 -2.24
CA THR A 958 -11.54 49.40 -2.91
C THR A 958 -11.64 49.54 -4.43
N SER A 959 -12.25 48.53 -5.04
CA SER A 959 -13.23 48.50 -6.16
C SER A 959 -12.79 48.84 -7.58
N ARG A 960 -12.82 47.93 -8.46
CA ARG A 960 -13.88 47.62 -9.42
C ARG A 960 -13.59 46.26 -10.09
#